data_cd7ff997745f568ea1fe7eb3670de694
#
_entry.id   cd7ff997745f568ea1fe7eb3670de694
#
_cell.length_a   1.000
_cell.length_b   1.000
_cell.length_c   1.000
_cell.angle_alpha   90.00
_cell.angle_beta   90.00
_cell.angle_gamma   90.00
#
_symmetry.space_group_name_H-M   'P 1'
#
loop_
_entity.id
_entity.type
_entity.pdbx_description
1 polymer ?
#
loop_
_entity_poly.entity_id
_entity_poly.type
_entity_poly.pdbx_seq_one_letter_code
_entity_poly.pdbx_strand_id
1 'polypeptide(L)'
;MGLVRFYICKNVKWPDSLLVFLADYFSVPFSVSAEVTAYVMSRIQEIPGLPLAALVSDGSGVRPNDVYAMLAQNALYADLYAAPLIEHRRVRLYLSADQARAHAHRLPARLTSRVGSPLPEVTAPLTPNTPLLWDGLCWILINPGETTITLLSEKGQPVQIPSSLFFHALDAGEIRPLGRTEERPLSDPEVDRRLSLASPADLRQANERYAQVVAYLQGERETSEKTPLRTLHRWVARFREAEATLGCGYVGLLSRKAAQGNRAPKAPQAPRDLMETFITQLFETPRKAPAATVYRAYEQECKKRNLTELSARAFYDRIKERSGPNLTEAREGARAAYREQPWYWELQYDTPRHGSRPFEIVHIDHTELDIEVRSSSTGQLLGKPWVTFMMDAYSRRVLAAYLTFDPPSYRSVMMVLRICAQRFERFPQSIIVDGGKEFHSVYFESLLAQHRCTKKYRPWAQPHFGSLIERLFNTTNEQFLYTLLGNTQAAKQARLMTKAVDPKEHALWTLPDLYTYLVEYLYVVYDQNEHSSLGMSPQAAYLWGMRQGGEREHVRVAYTDRFLKETCPTTAKGTAVVQKGSGIKVNHFYYWNNAFRSREVVKTAVPIRFDPFDINTVYAQVQGQWVTCHSSYVGLSGHTERELFLASQELRQSAKRSGIRAELSAARLAHLMSNAGAHEELLRQRWKDLEGKKVLSLIAGQSGHPQTLGGVVPLPSGPPEAVKEAAKLAALSQPVDVSRLKRLGEYH
;
A
#
# COMPACT_ATOMS: atom_id res chain seq x y z
N MET A 1 -24.75 7.56 -20.84
CA MET A 1 -24.56 8.28 -19.56
C MET A 1 -25.83 8.10 -18.72
N GLY A 2 -25.88 7.04 -17.92
CA GLY A 2 -26.93 6.79 -16.96
C GLY A 2 -26.40 7.14 -15.58
N LEU A 3 -26.70 8.33 -15.08
CA LEU A 3 -26.55 8.66 -13.68
C LEU A 3 -27.41 7.66 -12.89
N VAL A 4 -26.77 6.68 -12.26
CA VAL A 4 -27.39 5.89 -11.21
C VAL A 4 -27.67 6.89 -10.09
N ARG A 5 -28.90 7.41 -10.02
CA ARG A 5 -29.37 8.15 -8.86
C ARG A 5 -29.45 7.14 -7.71
N PHE A 6 -28.45 7.17 -6.86
CA PHE A 6 -28.54 6.54 -5.56
C PHE A 6 -29.69 7.20 -4.80
N TYR A 7 -30.78 6.48 -4.59
CA TYR A 7 -31.76 6.83 -3.59
C TYR A 7 -31.13 6.59 -2.20
N ILE A 8 -30.26 7.51 -1.82
CA ILE A 8 -29.81 7.61 -0.44
C ILE A 8 -31.04 8.08 0.34
N CYS A 9 -31.47 7.31 1.34
CA CYS A 9 -32.41 7.78 2.33
C CYS A 9 -31.99 9.17 2.79
N LYS A 10 -32.84 10.16 2.65
CA LYS A 10 -32.56 11.61 2.75
C LYS A 10 -31.91 12.08 4.08
N ASN A 11 -31.62 11.18 5.03
CA ASN A 11 -31.19 11.55 6.37
C ASN A 11 -29.95 10.81 6.91
N VAL A 12 -29.23 9.99 6.12
CA VAL A 12 -28.02 9.31 6.60
C VAL A 12 -26.88 9.60 5.63
N LYS A 13 -25.92 10.44 6.03
CA LYS A 13 -24.64 10.58 5.33
C LYS A 13 -23.77 9.36 5.68
N TRP A 14 -23.58 8.47 4.74
CA TRP A 14 -22.68 7.34 4.87
C TRP A 14 -21.25 7.80 4.56
N PRO A 15 -20.23 7.29 5.29
CA PRO A 15 -18.84 7.51 4.91
C PRO A 15 -18.56 6.95 3.52
N ASP A 16 -17.83 7.68 2.70
CA ASP A 16 -17.52 7.28 1.30
C ASP A 16 -16.89 5.89 1.20
N SER A 17 -16.03 5.51 2.16
CA SER A 17 -15.40 4.19 2.22
C SER A 17 -16.39 3.03 2.35
N LEU A 18 -17.51 3.25 3.04
CA LEU A 18 -18.52 2.23 3.29
C LEU A 18 -19.49 2.09 2.13
N LEU A 19 -19.77 3.19 1.42
CA LEU A 19 -20.46 3.14 0.14
C LEU A 19 -19.65 2.33 -0.87
N VAL A 20 -18.32 2.49 -0.88
CA VAL A 20 -17.41 1.70 -1.71
C VAL A 20 -17.45 0.22 -1.30
N PHE A 21 -17.43 -0.09 0.00
CA PHE A 21 -17.49 -1.48 0.49
C PHE A 21 -18.77 -2.20 0.08
N LEU A 22 -19.93 -1.54 0.13
CA LEU A 22 -21.23 -2.10 -0.22
C LEU A 22 -21.62 -1.91 -1.69
N ALA A 23 -20.79 -1.26 -2.52
CA ALA A 23 -21.14 -0.88 -3.90
C ALA A 23 -21.57 -2.07 -4.77
N ASP A 24 -21.00 -3.25 -4.54
CA ASP A 24 -21.35 -4.47 -5.29
C ASP A 24 -22.80 -4.90 -5.05
N TYR A 25 -23.30 -4.74 -3.80
CA TYR A 25 -24.67 -5.10 -3.43
C TYR A 25 -25.71 -4.07 -3.90
N PHE A 26 -25.30 -2.81 -4.15
CA PHE A 26 -26.16 -1.81 -4.77
C PHE A 26 -26.22 -1.98 -6.29
N SER A 27 -25.13 -2.42 -6.90
CA SER A 27 -24.99 -2.47 -8.36
C SER A 27 -25.51 -3.76 -8.97
N VAL A 28 -25.46 -4.87 -8.24
CA VAL A 28 -25.94 -6.19 -8.66
C VAL A 28 -26.84 -6.75 -7.58
N PRO A 29 -28.12 -7.07 -7.89
CA PRO A 29 -29.04 -7.64 -6.91
C PRO A 29 -28.49 -8.94 -6.32
N PHE A 30 -28.53 -9.03 -4.99
CA PHE A 30 -28.24 -10.25 -4.25
C PHE A 30 -29.47 -10.61 -3.41
N SER A 31 -30.06 -11.76 -3.66
CA SER A 31 -31.23 -12.24 -2.94
C SER A 31 -30.83 -13.06 -1.73
N VAL A 32 -31.29 -12.65 -0.56
CA VAL A 32 -31.17 -13.42 0.69
C VAL A 32 -32.37 -14.33 0.80
N SER A 33 -32.19 -15.58 1.23
CA SER A 33 -33.32 -16.51 1.42
C SER A 33 -34.27 -16.00 2.50
N ALA A 34 -35.56 -16.33 2.35
CA ALA A 34 -36.60 -15.91 3.31
C ALA A 34 -36.32 -16.49 4.73
N GLU A 35 -35.77 -17.69 4.80
CA GLU A 35 -35.40 -18.34 6.06
C GLU A 35 -34.28 -17.60 6.79
N VAL A 36 -33.18 -17.25 6.06
CA VAL A 36 -32.07 -16.47 6.63
C VAL A 36 -32.54 -15.10 7.05
N THR A 37 -33.37 -14.43 6.22
CA THR A 37 -33.92 -13.12 6.53
C THR A 37 -34.74 -13.17 7.83
N ALA A 38 -35.67 -14.13 7.95
CA ALA A 38 -36.50 -14.31 9.15
C ALA A 38 -35.63 -14.59 10.37
N TYR A 39 -34.64 -15.46 10.26
CA TYR A 39 -33.72 -15.79 11.34
C TYR A 39 -32.95 -14.57 11.84
N VAL A 40 -32.32 -13.82 10.92
CA VAL A 40 -31.56 -12.64 11.27
C VAL A 40 -32.41 -11.57 11.93
N MET A 41 -33.61 -11.32 11.39
CA MET A 41 -34.53 -10.34 11.94
C MET A 41 -34.98 -10.71 13.34
N SER A 42 -35.34 -11.99 13.59
CA SER A 42 -35.71 -12.50 14.93
C SER A 42 -34.55 -12.33 15.92
N ARG A 43 -33.35 -12.71 15.56
CA ARG A 43 -32.18 -12.62 16.45
C ARG A 43 -31.86 -11.17 16.84
N ILE A 44 -31.96 -10.22 15.90
CA ILE A 44 -31.73 -8.80 16.19
C ILE A 44 -32.86 -8.19 16.97
N GLN A 45 -34.10 -8.68 16.81
CA GLN A 45 -35.24 -8.27 17.62
C GLN A 45 -35.11 -8.72 19.06
N GLU A 46 -34.62 -9.95 19.28
CA GLU A 46 -34.36 -10.50 20.62
C GLU A 46 -33.19 -9.75 21.30
N ILE A 47 -32.12 -9.48 20.57
CA ILE A 47 -30.91 -8.87 21.10
C ILE A 47 -30.51 -7.67 20.22
N PRO A 48 -31.08 -6.47 20.47
CA PRO A 48 -30.65 -5.26 19.78
C PRO A 48 -29.16 -4.96 20.01
N GLY A 49 -28.43 -4.65 18.95
CA GLY A 49 -26.99 -4.42 19.03
C GLY A 49 -26.16 -5.70 19.05
N LEU A 50 -26.70 -6.81 18.56
CA LEU A 50 -25.96 -8.06 18.39
C LEU A 50 -24.75 -7.84 17.50
N PRO A 51 -23.53 -8.30 17.91
CA PRO A 51 -22.38 -8.21 17.05
C PRO A 51 -22.55 -9.04 15.77
N LEU A 52 -22.11 -8.52 14.61
CA LEU A 52 -22.15 -9.26 13.35
C LEU A 52 -21.46 -10.63 13.46
N ALA A 53 -20.34 -10.71 14.21
CA ALA A 53 -19.63 -11.95 14.48
C ALA A 53 -20.53 -13.04 15.12
N ALA A 54 -21.51 -12.66 15.93
CA ALA A 54 -22.42 -13.62 16.60
C ALA A 54 -23.46 -14.17 15.61
N LEU A 55 -23.83 -13.43 14.56
CA LEU A 55 -24.74 -13.90 13.52
C LEU A 55 -24.06 -14.83 12.53
N VAL A 56 -22.77 -14.58 12.22
CA VAL A 56 -22.00 -15.29 11.20
C VAL A 56 -21.16 -16.42 11.82
N SER A 57 -21.42 -16.80 13.07
CA SER A 57 -20.72 -17.91 13.73
C SER A 57 -21.00 -19.26 13.05
N ASP A 58 -20.02 -20.18 13.13
CA ASP A 58 -20.14 -21.52 12.56
C ASP A 58 -21.40 -22.21 13.09
N GLY A 59 -22.25 -22.66 12.19
CA GLY A 59 -23.53 -23.33 12.51
C GLY A 59 -24.79 -22.47 12.39
N SER A 60 -24.71 -21.15 12.22
CA SER A 60 -25.90 -20.29 12.06
C SER A 60 -26.54 -20.37 10.67
N GLY A 61 -25.79 -20.83 9.66
CA GLY A 61 -26.18 -20.79 8.26
C GLY A 61 -26.20 -19.38 7.63
N VAL A 62 -25.89 -18.32 8.39
CA VAL A 62 -25.85 -16.94 7.95
C VAL A 62 -24.44 -16.60 7.45
N ARG A 63 -24.32 -16.12 6.23
CA ARG A 63 -23.04 -15.69 5.63
C ARG A 63 -22.88 -14.17 5.72
N PRO A 64 -21.64 -13.63 5.73
CA PRO A 64 -21.42 -12.18 5.64
C PRO A 64 -22.14 -11.51 4.48
N ASN A 65 -22.19 -12.17 3.30
CA ASN A 65 -22.93 -11.69 2.13
C ASN A 65 -24.40 -11.39 2.42
N ASP A 66 -25.06 -12.25 3.20
CA ASP A 66 -26.48 -12.11 3.51
C ASP A 66 -26.70 -10.85 4.35
N VAL A 67 -25.85 -10.63 5.37
CA VAL A 67 -25.92 -9.44 6.22
C VAL A 67 -25.59 -8.16 5.42
N TYR A 68 -24.57 -8.18 4.57
CA TYR A 68 -24.21 -7.03 3.76
C TYR A 68 -25.29 -6.67 2.74
N ALA A 69 -25.93 -7.66 2.15
CA ALA A 69 -27.06 -7.45 1.27
C ALA A 69 -28.26 -6.83 2.01
N MET A 70 -28.58 -7.32 3.22
CA MET A 70 -29.65 -6.78 4.06
C MET A 70 -29.34 -5.32 4.48
N LEU A 71 -28.09 -4.99 4.79
CA LEU A 71 -27.66 -3.61 5.07
C LEU A 71 -27.83 -2.74 3.82
N ALA A 72 -27.38 -3.19 2.65
CA ALA A 72 -27.51 -2.46 1.39
C ALA A 72 -28.98 -2.23 0.99
N GLN A 73 -29.86 -3.17 1.34
CA GLN A 73 -31.32 -3.08 1.10
C GLN A 73 -32.06 -2.29 2.17
N ASN A 74 -31.37 -1.72 3.17
CA ASN A 74 -31.93 -1.05 4.36
C ASN A 74 -32.88 -1.94 5.19
N ALA A 75 -32.75 -3.25 5.09
CA ALA A 75 -33.47 -4.19 5.95
C ALA A 75 -32.84 -4.27 7.37
N LEU A 76 -31.56 -3.90 7.47
CA LEU A 76 -30.83 -3.79 8.72
C LEU A 76 -30.14 -2.43 8.81
N TYR A 77 -29.79 -2.05 10.02
CA TYR A 77 -29.02 -0.86 10.32
C TYR A 77 -27.75 -1.21 11.11
N ALA A 78 -26.64 -0.58 10.78
CA ALA A 78 -25.42 -0.57 11.56
C ALA A 78 -24.90 0.86 11.65
N ASP A 79 -24.32 1.24 12.80
CA ASP A 79 -23.60 2.50 12.88
C ASP A 79 -22.23 2.32 12.23
N LEU A 80 -22.14 2.81 11.01
CA LEU A 80 -20.99 2.62 10.14
C LEU A 80 -19.82 3.57 10.47
N TYR A 81 -20.05 4.57 11.33
CA TYR A 81 -18.99 5.37 11.93
C TYR A 81 -18.35 4.69 13.13
N ALA A 82 -19.07 3.73 13.72
CA ALA A 82 -18.62 3.03 14.92
C ALA A 82 -17.54 1.99 14.64
N ALA A 83 -17.59 1.27 13.52
CA ALA A 83 -16.57 0.29 13.14
C ALA A 83 -16.64 -0.04 11.64
N PRO A 84 -15.51 -0.37 10.99
CA PRO A 84 -15.49 -0.91 9.63
C PRO A 84 -16.26 -2.23 9.56
N LEU A 85 -17.04 -2.45 8.47
CA LEU A 85 -17.86 -3.65 8.32
C LEU A 85 -17.10 -4.98 8.38
N ILE A 86 -15.82 -4.96 8.05
CA ILE A 86 -14.94 -6.15 8.13
C ILE A 86 -14.61 -6.56 9.57
N GLU A 87 -14.78 -5.65 10.55
CA GLU A 87 -14.52 -5.91 11.95
C GLU A 87 -15.77 -6.49 12.64
N HIS A 88 -16.17 -7.70 12.29
CA HIS A 88 -17.43 -8.33 12.71
C HIS A 88 -17.69 -8.31 14.22
N ARG A 89 -16.64 -8.34 15.06
CA ARG A 89 -16.78 -8.28 16.52
C ARG A 89 -17.22 -6.91 17.02
N ARG A 90 -16.90 -5.84 16.29
CA ARG A 90 -17.18 -4.45 16.67
C ARG A 90 -18.47 -3.94 16.04
N VAL A 91 -18.84 -4.45 14.86
CA VAL A 91 -20.06 -4.03 14.15
C VAL A 91 -21.28 -4.52 14.89
N ARG A 92 -22.15 -3.59 15.30
CA ARG A 92 -23.43 -3.84 15.98
C ARG A 92 -24.57 -3.68 14.99
N LEU A 93 -25.50 -4.64 15.01
CA LEU A 93 -26.62 -4.67 14.07
C LEU A 93 -27.94 -4.35 14.77
N TYR A 94 -28.80 -3.63 14.07
CA TYR A 94 -30.09 -3.15 14.54
C TYR A 94 -31.12 -3.27 13.40
N LEU A 95 -32.41 -3.27 13.76
CA LEU A 95 -33.49 -3.23 12.77
C LEU A 95 -33.72 -1.80 12.20
N SER A 96 -33.34 -0.75 12.95
CA SER A 96 -33.49 0.63 12.53
C SER A 96 -32.48 1.55 13.24
N ALA A 97 -32.30 2.74 12.69
CA ALA A 97 -31.49 3.80 13.30
C ALA A 97 -32.06 4.24 14.67
N ASP A 98 -33.39 4.19 14.86
CA ASP A 98 -34.02 4.56 16.10
C ASP A 98 -33.73 3.54 17.19
N GLN A 99 -33.77 2.24 16.84
CA GLN A 99 -33.36 1.17 17.75
C GLN A 99 -31.87 1.31 18.16
N ALA A 100 -31.01 1.66 17.24
CA ALA A 100 -29.60 1.91 17.55
C ALA A 100 -29.43 3.07 18.54
N ARG A 101 -30.13 4.19 18.32
CA ARG A 101 -30.12 5.34 19.21
C ARG A 101 -30.67 4.97 20.62
N ALA A 102 -31.80 4.28 20.67
CA ALA A 102 -32.38 3.82 21.93
C ALA A 102 -31.43 2.88 22.70
N HIS A 103 -30.74 1.99 21.98
CA HIS A 103 -29.76 1.09 22.58
C HIS A 103 -28.52 1.82 23.08
N ALA A 104 -28.03 2.82 22.34
CA ALA A 104 -26.91 3.66 22.74
C ALA A 104 -27.17 4.40 24.09
N HIS A 105 -28.40 4.84 24.31
CA HIS A 105 -28.79 5.45 25.60
C HIS A 105 -28.84 4.47 26.78
N ARG A 106 -28.97 3.17 26.53
CA ARG A 106 -28.98 2.12 27.56
C ARG A 106 -27.59 1.60 27.90
N LEU A 107 -26.62 1.74 26.96
CA LEU A 107 -25.24 1.38 27.22
C LEU A 107 -24.64 2.40 28.18
N PRO A 108 -23.96 1.97 29.27
CA PRO A 108 -23.23 2.90 30.11
C PRO A 108 -22.27 3.70 29.23
N ALA A 109 -22.14 5.00 29.48
CA ALA A 109 -21.38 5.98 28.67
C ALA A 109 -19.95 5.54 28.29
N ARG A 110 -19.47 4.48 28.92
CA ARG A 110 -18.16 3.85 28.66
C ARG A 110 -18.02 3.10 27.33
N LEU A 111 -19.12 2.69 26.69
CA LEU A 111 -19.07 1.92 25.44
C LEU A 111 -19.37 2.79 24.20
N THR A 112 -19.96 3.96 24.36
CA THR A 112 -20.37 4.83 23.25
C THR A 112 -19.35 5.90 22.88
N SER A 113 -18.34 6.19 23.70
CA SER A 113 -17.37 7.28 23.48
C SER A 113 -16.12 6.88 22.70
N ARG A 114 -16.07 5.68 22.09
CA ARG A 114 -14.82 5.16 21.51
C ARG A 114 -14.87 4.82 20.03
N VAL A 115 -15.48 5.66 19.23
CA VAL A 115 -15.38 5.41 17.80
C VAL A 115 -15.23 6.73 17.05
N GLY A 116 -14.01 6.97 16.63
CA GLY A 116 -13.66 8.09 15.77
C GLY A 116 -12.34 8.78 16.10
N SER A 117 -11.66 8.42 17.19
CA SER A 117 -10.33 8.98 17.45
C SER A 117 -9.36 7.86 17.79
N PRO A 118 -8.21 7.74 17.11
CA PRO A 118 -7.16 6.79 17.46
C PRO A 118 -6.34 7.24 18.67
N LEU A 119 -6.65 8.42 19.20
CA LEU A 119 -6.18 8.86 20.51
C LEU A 119 -7.35 8.72 21.47
N PRO A 120 -7.17 8.07 22.66
CA PRO A 120 -8.19 8.11 23.69
C PRO A 120 -8.51 9.57 23.96
N GLU A 121 -9.78 9.98 23.84
CA GLU A 121 -10.24 11.19 24.50
C GLU A 121 -10.03 10.99 25.97
N VAL A 122 -8.89 11.41 26.44
CA VAL A 122 -8.64 11.63 27.85
C VAL A 122 -9.53 12.79 28.24
N THR A 123 -10.67 12.51 28.80
CA THR A 123 -11.67 13.51 29.23
C THR A 123 -11.17 14.41 30.37
N ALA A 124 -9.95 14.17 30.86
CA ALA A 124 -9.17 15.10 31.65
C ALA A 124 -7.72 15.07 31.19
N PRO A 125 -7.08 16.22 30.94
CA PRO A 125 -5.66 16.25 30.60
C PRO A 125 -4.89 15.62 31.76
N LEU A 126 -4.10 14.57 31.43
CA LEU A 126 -3.19 13.93 32.37
C LEU A 126 -2.00 14.88 32.62
N THR A 127 -2.23 15.82 33.50
CA THR A 127 -1.21 16.80 33.92
C THR A 127 -0.49 16.30 35.17
N PRO A 128 0.75 16.72 35.41
CA PRO A 128 1.40 16.50 36.69
C PRO A 128 0.51 16.91 37.86
N ASN A 129 0.50 16.12 38.92
CA ASN A 129 -0.38 16.22 40.11
C ASN A 129 -1.85 15.80 39.88
N THR A 130 -2.18 15.14 38.78
CA THR A 130 -3.52 14.55 38.60
C THR A 130 -3.69 13.35 39.52
N PRO A 131 -4.68 13.34 40.43
CA PRO A 131 -4.98 12.18 41.25
C PRO A 131 -5.70 11.11 40.43
N LEU A 132 -5.26 9.86 40.60
CA LEU A 132 -5.74 8.69 39.89
C LEU A 132 -6.17 7.62 40.90
N LEU A 133 -7.23 6.89 40.60
CA LEU A 133 -7.60 5.69 41.30
C LEU A 133 -7.14 4.49 40.47
N TRP A 134 -6.31 3.63 41.05
CA TRP A 134 -5.88 2.37 40.45
C TRP A 134 -5.83 1.25 41.50
N ASP A 135 -6.48 0.16 41.23
CA ASP A 135 -6.59 -1.00 42.13
C ASP A 135 -7.08 -0.62 43.54
N GLY A 136 -8.02 0.31 43.58
CA GLY A 136 -8.60 0.79 44.87
C GLY A 136 -7.72 1.74 45.66
N LEU A 137 -6.48 2.02 45.20
CA LEU A 137 -5.53 2.93 45.83
C LEU A 137 -5.47 4.27 45.08
N CYS A 138 -5.22 5.34 45.85
CA CYS A 138 -5.03 6.67 45.26
C CYS A 138 -3.58 6.88 44.87
N TRP A 139 -3.38 7.32 43.62
CA TRP A 139 -2.07 7.63 43.02
C TRP A 139 -2.03 9.07 42.51
N ILE A 140 -0.89 9.68 42.53
CA ILE A 140 -0.70 11.00 41.96
C ILE A 140 0.22 10.87 40.72
N LEU A 141 -0.22 11.36 39.58
CA LEU A 141 0.59 11.43 38.37
C LEU A 141 1.66 12.49 38.56
N ILE A 142 2.94 12.08 38.57
CA ILE A 142 4.06 13.00 38.73
C ILE A 142 4.62 13.41 37.36
N ASN A 143 4.81 12.42 36.47
CA ASN A 143 5.44 12.63 35.18
C ASN A 143 4.78 11.76 34.09
N PRO A 144 4.08 12.36 33.12
CA PRO A 144 3.51 11.67 31.97
C PRO A 144 4.54 11.52 30.84
N GLY A 145 5.63 10.80 31.06
CA GLY A 145 6.67 10.59 30.03
C GLY A 145 6.20 9.73 28.86
N GLU A 146 6.85 9.88 27.72
CA GLU A 146 6.50 9.15 26.49
C GLU A 146 6.67 7.61 26.62
N THR A 147 7.73 7.17 27.25
CA THR A 147 8.05 5.75 27.42
C THR A 147 7.70 5.19 28.78
N THR A 148 7.76 6.00 29.83
CA THR A 148 7.47 5.62 31.20
C THR A 148 6.71 6.73 31.92
N ILE A 149 5.70 6.33 32.68
CA ILE A 149 4.88 7.21 33.52
C ILE A 149 5.29 7.03 34.97
N THR A 150 5.48 8.11 35.69
CA THR A 150 5.81 8.10 37.12
C THR A 150 4.57 8.45 37.92
N LEU A 151 4.18 7.54 38.78
CA LEU A 151 3.08 7.71 39.75
C LEU A 151 3.64 7.77 41.17
N LEU A 152 3.00 8.53 42.02
CA LEU A 152 3.29 8.57 43.45
C LEU A 152 2.23 7.78 44.20
N SER A 153 2.64 6.82 45.02
CA SER A 153 1.73 6.10 45.93
C SER A 153 1.28 6.96 47.10
N GLU A 154 0.22 6.56 47.80
CA GLU A 154 -0.20 7.21 49.03
C GLU A 154 0.90 7.28 50.11
N LYS A 155 1.84 6.34 50.08
CA LYS A 155 3.00 6.28 51.00
C LYS A 155 4.17 7.16 50.53
N GLY A 156 3.98 8.00 49.51
CA GLY A 156 5.02 8.90 49.00
C GLY A 156 6.12 8.23 48.18
N GLN A 157 5.99 6.97 47.76
CA GLN A 157 6.96 6.26 46.97
C GLN A 157 6.66 6.42 45.46
N PRO A 158 7.63 6.88 44.65
CA PRO A 158 7.42 6.98 43.21
C PRO A 158 7.58 5.60 42.55
N VAL A 159 6.61 5.26 41.72
CA VAL A 159 6.58 4.04 40.92
C VAL A 159 6.62 4.43 39.44
N GLN A 160 7.49 3.75 38.69
CA GLN A 160 7.57 3.92 37.23
C GLN A 160 6.91 2.74 36.54
N ILE A 161 6.03 3.02 35.63
CA ILE A 161 5.37 2.01 34.78
C ILE A 161 5.56 2.38 33.30
N PRO A 162 5.66 1.38 32.40
CA PRO A 162 5.67 1.64 30.96
C PRO A 162 4.39 2.39 30.54
N SER A 163 4.55 3.40 29.69
CA SER A 163 3.41 4.19 29.19
C SER A 163 2.36 3.31 28.50
N SER A 164 2.79 2.28 27.77
CA SER A 164 1.87 1.31 27.14
C SER A 164 0.99 0.58 28.15
N LEU A 165 1.56 0.15 29.27
CA LEU A 165 0.81 -0.51 30.35
C LEU A 165 -0.16 0.45 31.02
N PHE A 166 0.27 1.68 31.30
CA PHE A 166 -0.57 2.71 31.90
C PHE A 166 -1.78 3.05 31.01
N PHE A 167 -1.53 3.30 29.71
CA PHE A 167 -2.63 3.61 28.80
C PHE A 167 -3.54 2.41 28.57
N HIS A 168 -3.01 1.19 28.55
CA HIS A 168 -3.82 -0.01 28.49
C HIS A 168 -4.76 -0.14 29.72
N ALA A 169 -4.22 0.08 30.93
CA ALA A 169 -4.99 0.04 32.18
C ALA A 169 -6.01 1.21 32.28
N LEU A 170 -5.63 2.40 31.77
CA LEU A 170 -6.54 3.54 31.63
C LEU A 170 -7.67 3.21 30.66
N ASP A 171 -7.33 2.57 29.53
CA ASP A 171 -8.27 2.12 28.52
C ASP A 171 -9.17 1.00 28.98
N ALA A 172 -8.68 0.11 29.80
CA ALA A 172 -9.46 -0.93 30.45
C ALA A 172 -10.39 -0.36 31.56
N GLY A 173 -10.18 0.92 31.95
CA GLY A 173 -10.93 1.53 33.08
C GLY A 173 -10.46 1.09 34.45
N GLU A 174 -9.31 0.43 34.51
CA GLU A 174 -8.65 0.04 35.78
C GLU A 174 -8.05 1.25 36.48
N ILE A 175 -7.47 2.19 35.68
CA ILE A 175 -7.02 3.49 36.15
C ILE A 175 -8.09 4.53 35.83
N ARG A 176 -8.48 5.32 36.85
CA ARG A 176 -9.50 6.37 36.70
C ARG A 176 -8.93 7.71 37.22
N PRO A 177 -8.95 8.76 36.42
CA PRO A 177 -8.68 10.10 36.92
C PRO A 177 -9.80 10.49 37.93
N LEU A 178 -9.43 10.89 39.14
CA LEU A 178 -10.37 11.46 40.12
C LEU A 178 -10.56 12.93 39.73
N GLY A 179 -11.76 13.27 39.23
CA GLY A 179 -12.08 14.63 38.82
C GLY A 179 -11.84 15.65 39.91
N ARG A 180 -11.08 16.69 39.59
CA ARG A 180 -11.01 17.89 40.44
C ARG A 180 -12.23 18.76 40.18
N THR A 181 -12.89 19.15 41.24
CA THR A 181 -14.05 20.08 41.28
C THR A 181 -13.62 21.55 41.15
N GLU A 182 -12.43 21.89 40.68
CA GLU A 182 -12.01 23.26 40.42
C GLU A 182 -11.14 23.35 39.20
N GLU A 183 -11.48 24.29 38.34
CA GLU A 183 -10.70 24.70 37.16
C GLU A 183 -9.32 25.20 37.60
N ARG A 184 -8.31 24.33 37.61
CA ARG A 184 -6.91 24.79 37.59
C ARG A 184 -6.46 24.86 36.13
N PRO A 185 -5.71 25.92 35.78
CA PRO A 185 -5.19 26.10 34.45
C PRO A 185 -4.31 24.87 34.06
N LEU A 186 -4.34 24.53 32.76
CA LEU A 186 -3.42 23.60 32.10
C LEU A 186 -2.01 23.77 32.70
N SER A 187 -1.25 22.67 32.85
CA SER A 187 0.13 22.70 33.32
C SER A 187 0.91 23.79 32.58
N ASP A 188 1.78 24.49 33.30
CA ASP A 188 2.64 25.51 32.69
C ASP A 188 3.38 24.86 31.53
N PRO A 189 3.32 25.43 30.29
CA PRO A 189 4.00 24.89 29.11
C PRO A 189 5.49 24.62 29.35
N GLU A 190 6.12 25.30 30.28
CA GLU A 190 7.50 25.12 30.68
C GLU A 190 7.68 23.79 31.49
N VAL A 191 6.69 23.37 32.25
CA VAL A 191 6.70 22.05 32.94
C VAL A 191 6.70 20.93 31.90
N ASP A 192 5.79 20.98 30.95
CA ASP A 192 5.68 19.96 29.90
C ASP A 192 6.94 19.91 29.04
N ARG A 193 7.50 21.08 28.71
CA ARG A 193 8.75 21.19 27.96
C ARG A 193 9.93 20.55 28.73
N ARG A 194 10.05 20.77 30.01
CA ARG A 194 11.15 20.22 30.83
C ARG A 194 11.01 18.72 31.03
N LEU A 195 9.80 18.22 31.19
CA LEU A 195 9.54 16.79 31.32
C LEU A 195 9.81 16.05 30.00
N SER A 196 9.36 16.58 28.87
CA SER A 196 9.58 15.98 27.55
C SER A 196 11.06 15.97 27.12
N LEU A 197 11.85 16.93 27.55
CA LEU A 197 13.30 17.00 27.26
C LEU A 197 14.15 16.16 28.22
N ALA A 198 13.59 15.65 29.31
CA ALA A 198 14.32 14.89 30.31
C ALA A 198 14.63 13.47 29.82
N SER A 199 15.89 13.05 29.92
CA SER A 199 16.26 11.67 29.60
C SER A 199 15.73 10.70 30.66
N PRO A 200 15.54 9.38 30.31
CA PRO A 200 15.15 8.38 31.29
C PRO A 200 16.08 8.28 32.51
N ALA A 201 17.35 8.64 32.34
CA ALA A 201 18.34 8.69 33.44
C ALA A 201 18.09 9.91 34.36
N ASP A 202 17.75 11.08 33.78
CA ASP A 202 17.43 12.28 34.56
C ASP A 202 16.14 12.09 35.35
N LEU A 203 15.14 11.42 34.77
CA LEU A 203 13.86 11.10 35.44
C LEU A 203 14.09 10.14 36.62
N ARG A 204 14.88 9.07 36.44
CA ARG A 204 15.23 8.18 37.56
C ARG A 204 15.93 8.92 38.69
N GLN A 205 16.89 9.79 38.38
CA GLN A 205 17.57 10.59 39.37
C GLN A 205 16.62 11.59 40.06
N ALA A 206 15.67 12.17 39.31
CA ALA A 206 14.67 13.05 39.89
C ALA A 206 13.72 12.30 40.84
N ASN A 207 13.32 11.06 40.52
CA ASN A 207 12.50 10.22 41.39
C ASN A 207 13.22 9.91 42.73
N GLU A 208 14.50 9.53 42.67
CA GLU A 208 15.31 9.29 43.88
C GLU A 208 15.39 10.54 44.77
N ARG A 209 15.62 11.71 44.15
CA ARG A 209 15.65 12.99 44.89
C ARG A 209 14.29 13.34 45.45
N TYR A 210 13.22 13.10 44.70
CA TYR A 210 11.87 13.41 45.12
C TYR A 210 11.46 12.59 46.35
N ALA A 211 11.74 11.28 46.37
CA ALA A 211 11.50 10.44 47.54
C ALA A 211 12.20 10.97 48.81
N GLN A 212 13.45 11.38 48.66
CA GLN A 212 14.22 11.94 49.79
C GLN A 212 13.71 13.32 50.23
N VAL A 213 13.29 14.18 49.31
CA VAL A 213 12.70 15.51 49.62
C VAL A 213 11.38 15.36 50.34
N VAL A 214 10.51 14.46 49.88
CA VAL A 214 9.20 14.20 50.49
C VAL A 214 9.37 13.67 51.89
N ALA A 215 10.21 12.64 52.10
CA ALA A 215 10.48 12.06 53.42
C ALA A 215 11.02 13.13 54.40
N TYR A 216 11.90 14.01 53.91
CA TYR A 216 12.41 15.13 54.72
C TYR A 216 11.31 16.15 55.10
N LEU A 217 10.43 16.47 54.16
CA LEU A 217 9.34 17.45 54.40
C LEU A 217 8.25 16.88 55.31
N GLN A 218 8.05 15.56 55.37
CA GLN A 218 7.12 14.85 56.23
C GLN A 218 7.69 14.57 57.63
N GLY A 219 8.96 14.90 57.86
CA GLY A 219 9.61 14.63 59.15
C GLY A 219 9.97 13.15 59.39
N GLU A 220 9.79 12.27 58.41
CA GLU A 220 10.02 10.83 58.49
C GLU A 220 11.50 10.45 58.22
N ARG A 221 12.42 11.34 58.50
CA ARG A 221 13.82 11.07 58.25
C ARG A 221 14.37 10.03 59.21
N GLU A 222 14.37 8.77 58.83
CA GLU A 222 15.39 7.83 59.27
C GLU A 222 16.72 8.23 58.65
N THR A 223 17.76 8.27 59.46
CA THR A 223 19.14 8.59 59.13
C THR A 223 19.76 7.59 58.15
N SER A 224 19.22 7.54 56.94
CA SER A 224 19.81 6.80 55.81
C SER A 224 20.90 7.70 55.20
N GLU A 225 22.12 7.37 55.51
CA GLU A 225 23.34 8.15 55.36
C GLU A 225 23.83 8.45 53.95
N LYS A 226 23.04 8.27 52.90
CA LYS A 226 23.55 8.37 51.52
C LYS A 226 23.65 9.79 50.98
N THR A 227 22.90 10.76 51.53
CA THR A 227 22.89 12.11 50.97
C THR A 227 23.23 13.16 52.02
N PRO A 228 24.28 14.01 51.82
CA PRO A 228 24.64 15.09 52.75
C PRO A 228 23.48 16.08 52.92
N LEU A 229 23.24 16.53 54.16
CA LEU A 229 22.18 17.52 54.51
C LEU A 229 22.20 18.74 53.62
N ARG A 230 23.40 19.28 53.33
CA ARG A 230 23.59 20.42 52.43
C ARG A 230 23.00 20.19 51.03
N THR A 231 23.14 18.97 50.54
CA THR A 231 22.62 18.58 49.22
C THR A 231 21.10 18.43 49.27
N LEU A 232 20.55 17.84 50.33
CA LEU A 232 19.14 17.71 50.53
C LEU A 232 18.45 19.08 50.67
N HIS A 233 19.00 19.99 51.47
CA HIS A 233 18.46 21.37 51.60
C HIS A 233 18.46 22.10 50.25
N ARG A 234 19.47 21.89 49.40
CA ARG A 234 19.50 22.43 48.05
C ARG A 234 18.39 21.87 47.17
N TRP A 235 18.09 20.55 47.30
CA TRP A 235 16.97 19.94 46.56
C TRP A 235 15.63 20.43 47.07
N VAL A 236 15.43 20.55 48.36
CA VAL A 236 14.22 21.14 48.97
C VAL A 236 14.01 22.58 48.50
N ALA A 237 15.07 23.38 48.48
CA ALA A 237 14.97 24.75 47.98
C ALA A 237 14.53 24.81 46.52
N ARG A 238 15.11 23.97 45.65
CA ARG A 238 14.72 23.86 44.22
C ARG A 238 13.32 23.33 44.03
N PHE A 239 12.89 22.39 44.84
CA PHE A 239 11.55 21.86 44.83
C PHE A 239 10.55 22.95 45.17
N ARG A 240 10.76 23.72 46.28
CA ARG A 240 9.89 24.81 46.71
C ARG A 240 9.85 25.94 45.70
N GLU A 241 11.00 26.27 45.12
CA GLU A 241 11.08 27.30 44.05
C GLU A 241 10.24 26.88 42.83
N ALA A 242 10.39 25.65 42.35
CA ALA A 242 9.63 25.16 41.20
C ALA A 242 8.14 24.99 41.53
N GLU A 243 7.80 24.59 42.74
CA GLU A 243 6.40 24.53 43.20
C GLU A 243 5.76 25.92 43.22
N ALA A 244 6.48 26.94 43.71
CA ALA A 244 5.97 28.31 43.77
C ALA A 244 5.86 28.97 42.39
N THR A 245 6.79 28.68 41.46
CA THR A 245 6.85 29.37 40.16
C THR A 245 6.08 28.62 39.04
N LEU A 246 6.08 27.29 39.05
CA LEU A 246 5.55 26.44 37.98
C LEU A 246 4.39 25.57 38.44
N GLY A 247 4.05 25.56 39.74
CA GLY A 247 3.04 24.70 40.30
C GLY A 247 3.40 23.20 40.31
N CYS A 248 4.67 22.85 40.05
CA CYS A 248 5.17 21.49 40.04
C CYS A 248 6.60 21.40 40.57
N GLY A 249 6.75 21.11 41.86
CA GLY A 249 8.06 21.03 42.56
C GLY A 249 8.97 19.93 42.00
N TYR A 250 8.40 18.86 41.48
CA TYR A 250 9.16 17.74 40.89
C TYR A 250 10.11 18.21 39.79
N VAL A 251 9.71 19.14 38.92
CA VAL A 251 10.51 19.67 37.82
C VAL A 251 11.78 20.41 38.29
N GLY A 252 11.77 20.93 39.52
CA GLY A 252 12.93 21.51 40.17
C GLY A 252 14.04 20.50 40.49
N LEU A 253 13.71 19.23 40.57
CA LEU A 253 14.63 18.14 40.90
C LEU A 253 15.28 17.49 39.67
N LEU A 254 14.82 17.81 38.46
CA LEU A 254 15.45 17.37 37.23
C LEU A 254 16.90 17.81 37.11
N SER A 255 17.72 16.98 36.49
CA SER A 255 19.13 17.32 36.24
C SER A 255 19.24 18.50 35.27
N ARG A 256 20.02 19.50 35.64
CA ARG A 256 20.32 20.64 34.76
C ARG A 256 21.64 20.47 34.02
N LYS A 257 22.21 19.24 33.94
CA LYS A 257 23.50 19.00 33.28
C LYS A 257 23.47 19.43 31.81
N ALA A 258 22.36 19.20 31.12
CA ALA A 258 22.17 19.61 29.73
C ALA A 258 22.17 21.16 29.55
N ALA A 259 21.91 21.94 30.63
CA ALA A 259 21.94 23.38 30.60
C ALA A 259 23.28 23.99 31.06
N GLN A 260 24.21 23.13 31.51
CA GLN A 260 25.54 23.57 31.96
C GLN A 260 26.51 23.67 30.77
N GLY A 261 27.41 24.63 30.85
CA GLY A 261 28.43 24.84 29.81
C GLY A 261 28.22 26.13 29.01
N ASN A 262 29.31 26.63 28.42
CA ASN A 262 29.25 27.78 27.53
C ASN A 262 28.70 27.34 26.16
N ARG A 263 27.46 27.71 25.83
CA ARG A 263 26.79 27.48 24.55
C ARG A 263 26.99 28.60 23.55
N ALA A 264 27.64 29.71 23.96
CA ALA A 264 27.96 30.74 23.01
C ALA A 264 28.89 30.20 21.92
N PRO A 265 28.63 30.50 20.67
CA PRO A 265 29.51 30.08 19.58
C PRO A 265 30.91 30.66 19.82
N LYS A 266 31.92 29.80 19.85
CA LYS A 266 33.33 30.21 20.07
C LYS A 266 33.94 30.96 18.89
N ALA A 267 33.38 30.81 17.73
CA ALA A 267 33.85 31.41 16.49
C ALA A 267 33.24 32.83 16.31
N PRO A 268 34.04 33.80 15.78
CA PRO A 268 33.56 35.13 15.45
C PRO A 268 32.35 35.10 14.50
N GLN A 269 31.50 36.14 14.54
CA GLN A 269 30.27 36.19 13.75
C GLN A 269 30.57 36.27 12.23
N ALA A 270 31.50 37.16 11.84
CA ALA A 270 31.77 37.42 10.42
C ALA A 270 32.20 36.18 9.60
N PRO A 271 33.12 35.32 10.05
CA PRO A 271 33.44 34.07 9.35
C PRO A 271 32.25 33.11 9.29
N ARG A 272 31.35 33.08 10.29
CA ARG A 272 30.15 32.24 10.27
C ARG A 272 29.14 32.74 9.25
N ASP A 273 28.87 34.03 9.19
CA ASP A 273 27.95 34.61 8.20
C ASP A 273 28.45 34.37 6.75
N LEU A 274 29.79 34.50 6.58
CA LEU A 274 30.39 34.17 5.30
C LEU A 274 30.25 32.68 4.97
N MET A 275 30.46 31.78 5.91
CA MET A 275 30.25 30.33 5.73
C MET A 275 28.81 30.03 5.33
N GLU A 276 27.80 30.60 6.02
CA GLU A 276 26.39 30.42 5.66
C GLU A 276 26.10 30.90 4.23
N THR A 277 26.67 32.04 3.84
CA THR A 277 26.55 32.58 2.47
C THR A 277 27.11 31.60 1.42
N PHE A 278 28.30 31.04 1.67
CA PHE A 278 28.93 30.09 0.76
C PHE A 278 28.16 28.76 0.68
N ILE A 279 27.64 28.27 1.81
CA ILE A 279 26.81 27.08 1.82
C ILE A 279 25.55 27.34 0.98
N THR A 280 24.85 28.43 1.22
CA THR A 280 23.58 28.72 0.53
C THR A 280 23.79 29.01 -0.97
N GLN A 281 24.80 29.80 -1.32
CA GLN A 281 24.97 30.24 -2.72
C GLN A 281 25.73 29.24 -3.62
N LEU A 282 26.59 28.38 -3.06
CA LEU A 282 27.42 27.49 -3.84
C LEU A 282 27.15 26.00 -3.59
N PHE A 283 26.83 25.61 -2.36
CA PHE A 283 26.57 24.22 -2.02
C PHE A 283 25.11 23.82 -2.25
N GLU A 284 24.16 24.65 -1.80
CA GLU A 284 22.71 24.43 -1.95
C GLU A 284 22.22 24.82 -3.34
N THR A 285 22.85 24.28 -4.37
CA THR A 285 22.54 24.59 -5.76
C THR A 285 22.46 23.33 -6.63
N PRO A 286 21.71 23.36 -7.76
CA PRO A 286 21.61 22.25 -8.69
C PRO A 286 22.96 21.83 -9.32
N ARG A 287 24.01 22.64 -9.18
CA ARG A 287 25.38 22.32 -9.64
C ARG A 287 26.01 21.18 -8.88
N LYS A 288 25.48 20.82 -7.69
CA LYS A 288 25.96 19.73 -6.84
C LYS A 288 27.47 19.84 -6.52
N ALA A 289 27.98 21.05 -6.34
CA ALA A 289 29.38 21.27 -6.01
C ALA A 289 29.81 20.42 -4.80
N PRO A 290 30.98 19.74 -4.84
CA PRO A 290 31.50 19.02 -3.69
C PRO A 290 31.77 19.97 -2.51
N ALA A 291 31.44 19.53 -1.29
CA ALA A 291 31.64 20.33 -0.08
C ALA A 291 33.09 20.83 0.07
N ALA A 292 34.07 19.98 -0.29
CA ALA A 292 35.48 20.36 -0.27
C ALA A 292 35.82 21.54 -1.22
N THR A 293 35.17 21.59 -2.37
CA THR A 293 35.39 22.69 -3.34
C THR A 293 34.81 24.00 -2.81
N VAL A 294 33.62 23.93 -2.20
CA VAL A 294 32.97 25.11 -1.59
C VAL A 294 33.76 25.60 -0.38
N TYR A 295 34.28 24.68 0.45
CA TYR A 295 35.15 25.03 1.57
C TYR A 295 36.43 25.76 1.12
N ARG A 296 37.11 25.29 0.08
CA ARG A 296 38.29 25.98 -0.46
C ARG A 296 37.98 27.39 -0.95
N ALA A 297 36.83 27.57 -1.59
CA ALA A 297 36.40 28.91 -2.04
C ALA A 297 36.10 29.83 -0.82
N TYR A 298 35.46 29.30 0.22
CA TYR A 298 35.24 30.00 1.50
C TYR A 298 36.58 30.38 2.15
N GLU A 299 37.55 29.46 2.25
CA GLU A 299 38.88 29.70 2.79
C GLU A 299 39.63 30.84 2.06
N GLN A 300 39.59 30.82 0.72
CA GLN A 300 40.19 31.88 -0.10
C GLN A 300 39.56 33.24 0.15
N GLU A 301 38.23 33.28 0.29
CA GLU A 301 37.52 34.53 0.56
C GLU A 301 37.76 35.06 1.98
N CYS A 302 37.88 34.18 2.98
CA CYS A 302 38.31 34.56 4.34
C CYS A 302 39.70 35.22 4.30
N LYS A 303 40.66 34.63 3.57
CA LYS A 303 42.02 35.21 3.41
C LYS A 303 41.99 36.58 2.75
N LYS A 304 41.18 36.79 1.73
CA LYS A 304 41.01 38.08 1.07
C LYS A 304 40.44 39.16 2.02
N ARG A 305 39.52 38.76 2.90
CA ARG A 305 38.87 39.67 3.86
C ARG A 305 39.60 39.77 5.19
N ASN A 306 40.79 39.18 5.34
CA ASN A 306 41.55 39.10 6.60
C ASN A 306 40.72 38.56 7.78
N LEU A 307 39.84 37.56 7.49
CA LEU A 307 39.06 36.83 8.48
C LEU A 307 39.73 35.49 8.82
N THR A 308 39.63 35.10 10.10
CA THR A 308 40.09 33.75 10.50
C THR A 308 39.07 32.73 10.04
N GLU A 309 39.48 31.84 9.16
CA GLU A 309 38.62 30.77 8.61
C GLU A 309 38.20 29.76 9.68
N LEU A 310 37.02 29.22 9.56
CA LEU A 310 36.56 28.09 10.35
C LEU A 310 37.17 26.79 9.82
N SER A 311 37.40 25.82 10.70
CA SER A 311 37.94 24.53 10.28
C SER A 311 37.04 23.79 9.28
N ALA A 312 37.62 22.99 8.40
CA ALA A 312 36.88 22.15 7.45
C ALA A 312 35.83 21.28 8.14
N ARG A 313 36.16 20.78 9.36
CA ARG A 313 35.23 19.99 10.16
C ARG A 313 34.00 20.80 10.55
N ALA A 314 34.19 22.02 11.05
CA ALA A 314 33.06 22.88 11.43
C ALA A 314 32.17 23.21 10.20
N PHE A 315 32.78 23.39 9.03
CA PHE A 315 32.06 23.63 7.78
C PHE A 315 31.23 22.41 7.36
N TYR A 316 31.79 21.20 7.45
CA TYR A 316 31.09 19.96 7.09
C TYR A 316 30.02 19.60 8.15
N ASP A 317 30.28 19.82 9.42
CA ASP A 317 29.29 19.63 10.48
C ASP A 317 28.08 20.56 10.25
N ARG A 318 28.33 21.82 9.83
CA ARG A 318 27.25 22.75 9.50
C ARG A 318 26.44 22.30 8.28
N ILE A 319 27.06 21.78 7.24
CA ILE A 319 26.34 21.16 6.11
C ILE A 319 25.50 19.98 6.58
N LYS A 320 26.04 19.15 7.47
CA LYS A 320 25.33 18.00 8.02
C LYS A 320 24.12 18.40 8.86
N GLU A 321 24.22 19.46 9.66
CA GLU A 321 23.08 20.03 10.41
C GLU A 321 21.96 20.53 9.50
N ARG A 322 22.30 21.00 8.30
CA ARG A 322 21.33 21.45 7.28
C ARG A 322 20.82 20.30 6.39
N SER A 323 21.30 19.07 6.61
CA SER A 323 20.82 17.90 5.85
C SER A 323 19.33 17.67 6.10
N GLY A 324 18.62 17.41 5.01
CA GLY A 324 17.19 17.14 5.05
C GLY A 324 16.51 17.51 3.73
N PRO A 325 15.18 17.41 3.67
CA PRO A 325 14.42 17.59 2.43
C PRO A 325 14.71 18.90 1.70
N ASN A 326 14.90 20.00 2.43
CA ASN A 326 15.18 21.32 1.84
C ASN A 326 16.53 21.36 1.09
N LEU A 327 17.57 20.74 1.69
CA LEU A 327 18.88 20.62 1.05
C LEU A 327 18.81 19.73 -0.19
N THR A 328 18.13 18.61 -0.08
CA THR A 328 17.93 17.69 -1.20
C THR A 328 17.12 18.35 -2.31
N GLU A 329 16.09 19.13 -1.99
CA GLU A 329 15.32 19.89 -2.98
C GLU A 329 16.18 20.91 -3.72
N ALA A 330 16.98 21.68 -3.00
CA ALA A 330 17.87 22.69 -3.60
C ALA A 330 18.91 22.07 -4.53
N ARG A 331 19.42 20.86 -4.23
CA ARG A 331 20.46 20.18 -4.99
C ARG A 331 19.95 19.21 -6.05
N GLU A 332 18.83 18.53 -5.79
CA GLU A 332 18.36 17.39 -6.59
C GLU A 332 16.93 17.57 -7.11
N GLY A 333 16.26 18.62 -6.64
CA GLY A 333 14.90 18.94 -7.02
C GLY A 333 13.83 18.28 -6.15
N ALA A 334 12.60 18.78 -6.28
CA ALA A 334 11.46 18.42 -5.44
C ALA A 334 11.14 16.91 -5.43
N ARG A 335 11.36 16.22 -6.56
CA ARG A 335 11.10 14.76 -6.66
C ARG A 335 12.05 13.93 -5.78
N ALA A 336 13.31 14.35 -5.64
CA ALA A 336 14.27 13.68 -4.77
C ALA A 336 13.96 13.99 -3.29
N ALA A 337 13.70 15.26 -2.97
CA ALA A 337 13.35 15.73 -1.64
C ALA A 337 12.08 15.08 -1.08
N TYR A 338 11.10 14.81 -1.93
CA TYR A 338 9.86 14.16 -1.53
C TYR A 338 10.08 12.78 -0.89
N ARG A 339 11.17 12.07 -1.23
CA ARG A 339 11.50 10.78 -0.62
C ARG A 339 11.96 10.91 0.83
N GLU A 340 12.51 12.06 1.19
CA GLU A 340 13.02 12.37 2.53
C GLU A 340 11.99 13.11 3.38
N GLN A 341 10.89 13.59 2.78
CA GLN A 341 9.84 14.26 3.53
C GLN A 341 9.16 13.27 4.46
N PRO A 342 8.84 13.69 5.71
CA PRO A 342 8.08 12.85 6.63
C PRO A 342 6.76 12.50 5.97
N TRP A 343 6.44 11.24 6.03
CA TRP A 343 5.24 10.69 5.46
C TRP A 343 4.05 11.13 6.31
N TYR A 344 3.52 12.31 6.05
CA TYR A 344 2.23 12.66 6.58
C TYR A 344 1.20 11.77 5.90
N TRP A 345 0.73 10.79 6.66
CA TRP A 345 -0.58 10.28 6.45
C TRP A 345 -1.49 11.49 6.54
N GLU A 346 -2.11 11.89 5.46
CA GLU A 346 -3.39 12.54 5.61
C GLU A 346 -4.25 11.51 6.31
N LEU A 347 -4.43 11.72 7.59
CA LEU A 347 -5.13 10.84 8.51
C LEU A 347 -6.62 10.93 8.22
N GLN A 348 -7.02 10.48 7.05
CA GLN A 348 -8.38 10.06 6.81
C GLN A 348 -8.51 8.65 7.39
N TYR A 349 -8.75 8.59 8.68
CA TYR A 349 -8.97 7.33 9.42
C TYR A 349 -10.15 6.54 8.88
N ASP A 350 -11.04 7.19 8.14
CA ASP A 350 -12.28 6.62 7.63
C ASP A 350 -12.12 5.85 6.32
N THR A 351 -10.98 6.00 5.62
CA THR A 351 -10.75 5.30 4.35
C THR A 351 -9.51 4.42 4.47
N PRO A 352 -9.67 3.09 4.55
CA PRO A 352 -8.53 2.18 4.54
C PRO A 352 -7.68 2.40 3.30
N ARG A 353 -6.42 2.78 3.48
CA ARG A 353 -5.49 3.13 2.39
C ARG A 353 -5.34 2.03 1.35
N HIS A 354 -5.48 0.79 1.77
CA HIS A 354 -5.29 -0.40 0.95
C HIS A 354 -6.59 -1.16 0.71
N GLY A 355 -7.72 -0.51 0.97
CA GLY A 355 -9.01 -1.15 0.95
C GLY A 355 -9.30 -1.94 2.24
N SER A 356 -10.55 -2.29 2.43
CA SER A 356 -11.05 -3.07 3.58
C SER A 356 -11.10 -4.56 3.28
N ARG A 357 -10.95 -4.97 2.04
CA ARG A 357 -11.09 -6.35 1.58
C ARG A 357 -10.29 -6.63 0.31
N PRO A 358 -10.04 -7.92 -0.04
CA PRO A 358 -9.50 -8.29 -1.33
C PRO A 358 -10.38 -7.82 -2.50
N PHE A 359 -9.76 -7.51 -3.63
CA PHE A 359 -10.39 -6.99 -4.86
C PHE A 359 -11.05 -5.61 -4.74
N GLU A 360 -10.95 -4.91 -3.61
CA GLU A 360 -11.43 -3.53 -3.52
C GLU A 360 -10.50 -2.57 -4.23
N ILE A 361 -9.20 -2.67 -3.95
CA ILE A 361 -8.16 -1.85 -4.58
C ILE A 361 -7.06 -2.76 -5.10
N VAL A 362 -6.70 -2.58 -6.36
CA VAL A 362 -5.63 -3.34 -7.02
C VAL A 362 -4.68 -2.38 -7.71
N HIS A 363 -3.38 -2.67 -7.66
CA HIS A 363 -2.35 -1.94 -8.38
C HIS A 363 -1.93 -2.70 -9.63
N ILE A 364 -1.75 -1.98 -10.74
CA ILE A 364 -1.11 -2.50 -11.96
C ILE A 364 0.09 -1.62 -12.27
N ASP A 365 1.22 -2.25 -12.57
CA ASP A 365 2.43 -1.57 -12.98
C ASP A 365 3.33 -2.46 -13.83
N HIS A 366 4.29 -1.84 -14.54
CA HIS A 366 5.18 -2.48 -15.50
C HIS A 366 6.64 -2.20 -15.15
N THR A 367 7.49 -3.19 -15.35
CA THR A 367 8.95 -2.99 -15.29
C THR A 367 9.67 -3.85 -16.31
N GLU A 368 10.78 -3.36 -16.84
CA GLU A 368 11.73 -4.17 -17.58
C GLU A 368 12.53 -5.01 -16.61
N LEU A 369 12.56 -6.33 -16.78
CA LEU A 369 13.29 -7.22 -15.89
C LEU A 369 14.79 -7.12 -16.11
N ASP A 370 15.53 -7.13 -15.04
CA ASP A 370 17.00 -7.07 -15.02
C ASP A 370 17.63 -8.44 -15.37
N ILE A 371 17.22 -9.05 -16.50
CA ILE A 371 17.75 -10.33 -17.00
C ILE A 371 17.76 -10.36 -18.53
N GLU A 372 18.83 -10.91 -19.12
CA GLU A 372 18.94 -11.16 -20.54
C GLU A 372 18.38 -12.55 -20.88
N VAL A 373 17.60 -12.63 -21.96
CA VAL A 373 16.83 -13.81 -22.34
C VAL A 373 17.16 -14.20 -23.78
N ARG A 374 17.19 -15.51 -24.07
CA ARG A 374 17.47 -16.08 -25.38
C ARG A 374 16.23 -16.68 -26.04
N SER A 375 16.28 -16.78 -27.35
CA SER A 375 15.29 -17.54 -28.13
C SER A 375 15.45 -19.03 -27.90
N SER A 376 14.36 -19.72 -27.58
CA SER A 376 14.32 -21.17 -27.41
C SER A 376 14.57 -21.93 -28.72
N SER A 377 14.33 -21.31 -29.89
CA SER A 377 14.49 -21.95 -31.19
C SER A 377 15.84 -21.67 -31.85
N THR A 378 16.41 -20.47 -31.66
CA THR A 378 17.64 -20.07 -32.34
C THR A 378 18.83 -19.88 -31.40
N GLY A 379 18.61 -19.84 -30.09
CA GLY A 379 19.64 -19.54 -29.09
C GLY A 379 20.13 -18.07 -29.13
N GLN A 380 19.59 -17.24 -30.02
CA GLN A 380 19.99 -15.85 -30.12
C GLN A 380 19.49 -15.02 -28.95
N LEU A 381 20.25 -13.99 -28.58
CA LEU A 381 19.90 -13.05 -27.54
C LEU A 381 18.74 -12.16 -28.01
N LEU A 382 17.62 -12.18 -27.27
CA LEU A 382 16.44 -11.38 -27.57
C LEU A 382 16.35 -10.09 -26.74
N GLY A 383 17.16 -9.98 -25.69
CA GLY A 383 17.20 -8.85 -24.77
C GLY A 383 16.37 -9.07 -23.53
N LYS A 384 16.08 -7.97 -22.84
CA LYS A 384 15.31 -7.97 -21.58
C LYS A 384 13.80 -8.03 -21.83
N PRO A 385 13.06 -8.85 -21.11
CA PRO A 385 11.60 -8.84 -21.19
C PRO A 385 10.98 -7.83 -20.23
N TRP A 386 9.75 -7.43 -20.52
CA TRP A 386 8.89 -6.63 -19.67
C TRP A 386 7.95 -7.53 -18.87
N VAL A 387 7.77 -7.22 -17.59
CA VAL A 387 6.75 -7.83 -16.74
C VAL A 387 5.69 -6.82 -16.35
N THR A 388 4.45 -7.27 -16.33
CA THR A 388 3.31 -6.53 -15.79
C THR A 388 2.78 -7.29 -14.60
N PHE A 389 2.71 -6.64 -13.45
CA PHE A 389 2.09 -7.21 -12.25
C PHE A 389 0.75 -6.57 -11.97
N MET A 390 -0.14 -7.39 -11.44
CA MET A 390 -1.42 -6.99 -10.88
C MET A 390 -1.49 -7.52 -9.46
N MET A 391 -1.53 -6.63 -8.46
CA MET A 391 -1.43 -6.96 -7.04
C MET A 391 -2.63 -6.41 -6.26
N ASP A 392 -3.22 -7.24 -5.43
CA ASP A 392 -4.24 -6.82 -4.47
C ASP A 392 -3.62 -5.98 -3.35
N ALA A 393 -4.16 -4.77 -3.14
CA ALA A 393 -3.59 -3.84 -2.18
C ALA A 393 -3.84 -4.26 -0.72
N TYR A 394 -4.94 -4.96 -0.45
CA TYR A 394 -5.29 -5.44 0.88
C TYR A 394 -4.38 -6.59 1.33
N SER A 395 -4.34 -7.66 0.55
CA SER A 395 -3.63 -8.89 0.91
C SER A 395 -2.17 -8.94 0.46
N ARG A 396 -1.71 -8.00 -0.39
CA ARG A 396 -0.41 -8.04 -1.09
C ARG A 396 -0.27 -9.22 -2.06
N ARG A 397 -1.33 -9.97 -2.30
CA ARG A 397 -1.33 -11.13 -3.19
C ARG A 397 -1.16 -10.72 -4.63
N VAL A 398 -0.31 -11.44 -5.38
CA VAL A 398 -0.15 -11.24 -6.82
C VAL A 398 -1.31 -11.92 -7.53
N LEU A 399 -2.21 -11.12 -8.10
CA LEU A 399 -3.39 -11.63 -8.81
C LEU A 399 -3.04 -12.09 -10.20
N ALA A 400 -2.14 -11.38 -10.89
CA ALA A 400 -1.69 -11.74 -12.23
C ALA A 400 -0.27 -11.26 -12.49
N ALA A 401 0.46 -12.01 -13.29
CA ALA A 401 1.76 -11.66 -13.84
C ALA A 401 1.78 -12.00 -15.34
N TYR A 402 2.20 -11.05 -16.18
CA TYR A 402 2.35 -11.25 -17.62
C TYR A 402 3.73 -10.83 -18.09
N LEU A 403 4.40 -11.71 -18.85
CA LEU A 403 5.76 -11.54 -19.34
C LEU A 403 5.77 -11.44 -20.87
N THR A 404 6.47 -10.43 -21.41
CA THR A 404 6.55 -10.19 -22.85
C THR A 404 7.82 -9.43 -23.21
N PHE A 405 8.25 -9.48 -24.48
CA PHE A 405 9.30 -8.59 -25.00
C PHE A 405 8.78 -7.23 -25.50
N ASP A 406 7.46 -7.13 -25.64
CA ASP A 406 6.87 -5.86 -26.07
C ASP A 406 6.86 -4.84 -24.92
N PRO A 407 7.17 -3.57 -25.21
CA PRO A 407 7.06 -2.51 -24.22
C PRO A 407 5.60 -2.38 -23.73
N PRO A 408 5.38 -1.78 -22.54
CA PRO A 408 4.07 -1.60 -21.96
C PRO A 408 3.06 -1.03 -22.95
N SER A 409 1.88 -1.66 -22.99
CA SER A 409 0.81 -1.28 -23.89
C SER A 409 -0.54 -1.80 -23.36
N TYR A 410 -1.64 -1.40 -23.99
CA TYR A 410 -2.96 -1.94 -23.67
C TYR A 410 -3.02 -3.49 -23.69
N ARG A 411 -2.14 -4.16 -24.46
CA ARG A 411 -2.06 -5.63 -24.51
C ARG A 411 -1.61 -6.22 -23.18
N SER A 412 -0.60 -5.61 -22.55
CA SER A 412 -0.12 -6.06 -21.25
C SER A 412 -1.21 -5.95 -20.18
N VAL A 413 -1.96 -4.85 -20.20
CA VAL A 413 -3.08 -4.62 -19.28
C VAL A 413 -4.21 -5.63 -19.55
N MET A 414 -4.56 -5.85 -20.83
CA MET A 414 -5.53 -6.86 -21.22
C MET A 414 -5.18 -8.24 -20.67
N MET A 415 -3.91 -8.62 -20.78
CA MET A 415 -3.46 -9.95 -20.35
C MET A 415 -3.52 -10.12 -18.85
N VAL A 416 -3.09 -9.14 -18.03
CA VAL A 416 -3.20 -9.29 -16.58
C VAL A 416 -4.64 -9.32 -16.10
N LEU A 417 -5.57 -8.60 -16.76
CA LEU A 417 -6.99 -8.69 -16.47
C LEU A 417 -7.57 -10.06 -16.82
N ARG A 418 -7.17 -10.63 -17.98
CA ARG A 418 -7.56 -11.99 -18.38
C ARG A 418 -7.03 -13.04 -17.42
N ILE A 419 -5.75 -12.97 -17.04
CA ILE A 419 -5.14 -13.90 -16.07
C ILE A 419 -5.84 -13.79 -14.72
N CYS A 420 -6.15 -12.56 -14.27
CA CYS A 420 -6.89 -12.35 -13.04
C CYS A 420 -8.29 -13.00 -13.09
N ALA A 421 -9.05 -12.76 -14.16
CA ALA A 421 -10.36 -13.39 -14.34
C ALA A 421 -10.27 -14.91 -14.46
N GLN A 422 -9.25 -15.45 -15.14
CA GLN A 422 -9.01 -16.88 -15.26
C GLN A 422 -8.73 -17.54 -13.90
N ARG A 423 -7.92 -16.89 -13.06
CA ARG A 423 -7.51 -17.45 -11.75
C ARG A 423 -8.55 -17.29 -10.67
N PHE A 424 -9.32 -16.21 -10.68
CA PHE A 424 -10.17 -15.83 -9.57
C PHE A 424 -11.64 -15.63 -9.95
N GLU A 425 -11.98 -15.66 -11.23
CA GLU A 425 -13.32 -15.33 -11.75
C GLU A 425 -13.83 -13.98 -11.24
N ARG A 426 -12.92 -12.98 -11.14
CA ARG A 426 -13.20 -11.67 -10.54
C ARG A 426 -12.49 -10.54 -11.25
N PHE A 427 -13.13 -9.38 -11.22
CA PHE A 427 -12.51 -8.10 -11.49
C PHE A 427 -12.40 -7.27 -10.21
N PRO A 428 -11.37 -6.41 -10.08
CA PRO A 428 -11.28 -5.49 -8.95
C PRO A 428 -12.31 -4.38 -9.06
N GLN A 429 -12.73 -3.85 -7.91
CA GLN A 429 -13.62 -2.71 -7.83
C GLN A 429 -12.93 -1.42 -8.26
N SER A 430 -11.67 -1.24 -7.88
CA SER A 430 -10.84 -0.11 -8.30
C SER A 430 -9.45 -0.58 -8.69
N ILE A 431 -8.92 -0.01 -9.78
CA ILE A 431 -7.53 -0.22 -10.22
C ILE A 431 -6.78 1.10 -10.10
N ILE A 432 -5.64 1.05 -9.42
CA ILE A 432 -4.69 2.17 -9.32
C ILE A 432 -3.57 1.91 -10.32
N VAL A 433 -3.36 2.90 -11.18
CA VAL A 433 -2.32 2.89 -12.22
C VAL A 433 -1.49 4.16 -12.15
N ASP A 434 -0.30 4.15 -12.77
CA ASP A 434 0.49 5.35 -12.98
C ASP A 434 -0.06 6.21 -14.14
N GLY A 435 0.66 7.28 -14.49
CA GLY A 435 0.31 8.16 -15.61
C GLY A 435 0.76 7.66 -16.98
N GLY A 436 1.07 6.37 -17.15
CA GLY A 436 1.52 5.79 -18.42
C GLY A 436 0.48 5.93 -19.54
N LYS A 437 0.94 6.11 -20.78
CA LYS A 437 0.05 6.31 -21.95
C LYS A 437 -0.86 5.12 -22.21
N GLU A 438 -0.43 3.91 -21.90
CA GLU A 438 -1.19 2.66 -22.03
C GLU A 438 -2.47 2.67 -21.19
N PHE A 439 -2.44 3.33 -20.04
CA PHE A 439 -3.59 3.46 -19.14
C PHE A 439 -4.57 4.57 -19.54
N HIS A 440 -4.21 5.42 -20.51
CA HIS A 440 -5.07 6.45 -21.09
C HIS A 440 -5.81 5.97 -22.35
N SER A 441 -5.67 4.67 -22.70
CA SER A 441 -6.33 4.14 -23.88
C SER A 441 -7.85 4.04 -23.70
N VAL A 442 -8.60 4.45 -24.70
CA VAL A 442 -10.07 4.30 -24.76
C VAL A 442 -10.48 2.83 -24.58
N TYR A 443 -9.64 1.91 -25.07
CA TYR A 443 -9.81 0.48 -24.89
C TYR A 443 -9.88 0.11 -23.40
N PHE A 444 -8.88 0.51 -22.62
CA PHE A 444 -8.79 0.18 -21.20
C PHE A 444 -9.97 0.77 -20.41
N GLU A 445 -10.31 2.03 -20.67
CA GLU A 445 -11.46 2.68 -20.02
C GLU A 445 -12.80 1.99 -20.34
N SER A 446 -12.99 1.60 -21.59
CA SER A 446 -14.20 0.88 -22.00
C SER A 446 -14.30 -0.50 -21.35
N LEU A 447 -13.17 -1.22 -21.26
CA LEU A 447 -13.11 -2.53 -20.63
C LEU A 447 -13.45 -2.44 -19.13
N LEU A 448 -12.85 -1.48 -18.43
CA LEU A 448 -13.13 -1.26 -17.00
C LEU A 448 -14.59 -0.88 -16.75
N ALA A 449 -15.14 0.03 -17.58
CA ALA A 449 -16.54 0.45 -17.48
C ALA A 449 -17.51 -0.73 -17.69
N GLN A 450 -17.21 -1.63 -18.65
CA GLN A 450 -17.99 -2.84 -18.91
C GLN A 450 -18.07 -3.76 -17.67
N HIS A 451 -16.98 -3.83 -16.90
CA HIS A 451 -16.89 -4.65 -15.68
C HIS A 451 -17.08 -3.85 -14.40
N ARG A 452 -17.62 -2.62 -14.47
CA ARG A 452 -17.88 -1.75 -13.31
C ARG A 452 -16.66 -1.46 -12.45
N CYS A 453 -15.48 -1.52 -13.04
CA CYS A 453 -14.22 -1.25 -12.36
C CYS A 453 -13.84 0.23 -12.49
N THR A 454 -13.52 0.88 -11.38
CA THR A 454 -13.11 2.28 -11.35
C THR A 454 -11.61 2.41 -11.53
N LYS A 455 -11.17 3.26 -12.47
CA LYS A 455 -9.76 3.60 -12.64
C LYS A 455 -9.40 4.80 -11.77
N LYS A 456 -8.30 4.69 -11.03
CA LYS A 456 -7.71 5.76 -10.23
C LYS A 456 -6.27 5.96 -10.66
N TYR A 457 -5.83 7.22 -10.77
CA TYR A 457 -4.44 7.54 -11.07
C TYR A 457 -3.67 7.82 -9.79
N ARG A 458 -2.40 7.41 -9.74
CA ARG A 458 -1.48 7.86 -8.70
C ARG A 458 -1.25 9.36 -8.88
N PRO A 459 -1.23 10.14 -7.78
CA PRO A 459 -0.85 11.54 -7.85
C PRO A 459 0.54 11.69 -8.48
N TRP A 460 0.66 12.64 -9.41
CA TRP A 460 1.90 12.89 -10.11
C TRP A 460 3.00 13.34 -9.13
N ALA A 461 4.22 12.84 -9.31
CA ALA A 461 5.38 13.13 -8.48
C ALA A 461 5.29 12.69 -7.00
N GLN A 462 4.35 11.81 -6.63
CA GLN A 462 4.21 11.27 -5.29
C GLN A 462 4.51 9.75 -5.26
N PRO A 463 5.79 9.34 -5.21
CA PRO A 463 6.19 7.93 -5.31
C PRO A 463 5.62 7.03 -4.21
N HIS A 464 5.29 7.58 -3.03
CA HIS A 464 4.75 6.78 -1.92
C HIS A 464 3.42 6.08 -2.24
N PHE A 465 2.63 6.61 -3.18
CA PHE A 465 1.37 5.96 -3.61
C PHE A 465 1.59 4.70 -4.46
N GLY A 466 2.79 4.52 -5.04
CA GLY A 466 3.21 3.32 -5.76
C GLY A 466 4.01 2.32 -4.93
N SER A 467 4.32 2.65 -3.68
CA SER A 467 5.29 1.92 -2.85
C SER A 467 5.00 0.42 -2.71
N LEU A 468 3.73 0.00 -2.76
CA LEU A 468 3.37 -1.41 -2.64
C LEU A 468 3.87 -2.26 -3.82
N ILE A 469 3.54 -1.83 -5.04
CA ILE A 469 3.91 -2.59 -6.24
C ILE A 469 5.40 -2.41 -6.57
N GLU A 470 5.98 -1.22 -6.28
CA GLU A 470 7.43 -0.99 -6.35
C GLU A 470 8.19 -1.91 -5.38
N ARG A 471 7.66 -2.11 -4.17
CA ARG A 471 8.22 -3.07 -3.22
C ARG A 471 8.16 -4.50 -3.74
N LEU A 472 7.05 -4.88 -4.39
CA LEU A 472 6.93 -6.20 -5.01
C LEU A 472 7.98 -6.40 -6.11
N PHE A 473 8.23 -5.41 -6.98
CA PHE A 473 9.31 -5.48 -7.97
C PHE A 473 10.67 -5.66 -7.32
N ASN A 474 10.98 -4.87 -6.29
CA ASN A 474 12.25 -4.97 -5.58
C ASN A 474 12.41 -6.35 -4.92
N THR A 475 11.37 -6.84 -4.24
CA THR A 475 11.38 -8.16 -3.61
C THR A 475 11.57 -9.27 -4.65
N THR A 476 10.89 -9.18 -5.80
CA THR A 476 11.04 -10.14 -6.92
C THR A 476 12.46 -10.09 -7.49
N ASN A 477 13.05 -8.92 -7.63
CA ASN A 477 14.43 -8.80 -8.09
C ASN A 477 15.41 -9.42 -7.10
N GLU A 478 15.31 -9.08 -5.81
CA GLU A 478 16.24 -9.52 -4.77
C GLU A 478 16.13 -11.02 -4.47
N GLN A 479 14.92 -11.54 -4.35
CA GLN A 479 14.68 -12.92 -3.91
C GLN A 479 14.62 -13.93 -5.06
N PHE A 480 14.37 -13.49 -6.26
CA PHE A 480 14.24 -14.37 -7.42
C PHE A 480 15.20 -14.01 -8.55
N LEU A 481 15.09 -12.82 -9.14
CA LEU A 481 15.77 -12.52 -10.39
C LEU A 481 17.30 -12.50 -10.26
N TYR A 482 17.82 -11.92 -9.19
CA TYR A 482 19.27 -11.81 -8.96
C TYR A 482 19.92 -13.13 -8.58
N THR A 483 19.16 -14.19 -8.33
CA THR A 483 19.66 -15.55 -8.15
C THR A 483 19.88 -16.29 -9.48
N LEU A 484 19.35 -15.76 -10.59
CA LEU A 484 19.41 -16.36 -11.91
C LEU A 484 20.65 -15.90 -12.68
N LEU A 485 21.24 -16.81 -13.47
CA LEU A 485 22.29 -16.47 -14.42
C LEU A 485 21.72 -15.58 -15.54
N GLY A 486 22.52 -14.64 -16.03
CA GLY A 486 22.09 -13.68 -17.04
C GLY A 486 21.39 -12.45 -16.46
N ASN A 487 21.29 -12.31 -15.11
CA ASN A 487 20.81 -11.08 -14.50
C ASN A 487 21.77 -9.92 -14.77
N THR A 488 21.20 -8.71 -14.92
CA THR A 488 21.98 -7.53 -15.31
C THR A 488 22.43 -6.68 -14.13
N GLN A 489 22.46 -7.22 -12.91
CA GLN A 489 22.90 -6.50 -11.72
C GLN A 489 24.36 -6.04 -11.85
N ALA A 490 25.23 -6.89 -12.38
CA ALA A 490 26.64 -6.56 -12.64
C ALA A 490 26.78 -5.41 -13.67
N ALA A 491 25.87 -5.28 -14.61
CA ALA A 491 25.91 -4.23 -15.64
C ALA A 491 25.66 -2.83 -15.06
N LYS A 492 25.12 -2.70 -13.84
CA LYS A 492 24.97 -1.41 -13.14
C LYS A 492 26.33 -0.75 -12.85
N GLN A 493 27.40 -1.56 -12.81
CA GLN A 493 28.78 -1.08 -12.63
C GLN A 493 29.60 -1.33 -13.90
N ALA A 494 29.30 -0.62 -14.97
CA ALA A 494 29.88 -0.82 -16.29
C ALA A 494 31.42 -0.89 -16.33
N ARG A 495 32.11 -0.19 -15.41
CA ARG A 495 33.58 -0.18 -15.31
C ARG A 495 34.16 -1.52 -14.79
N LEU A 496 33.38 -2.34 -14.12
CA LEU A 496 33.78 -3.64 -13.59
C LEU A 496 33.34 -4.81 -14.48
N MET A 497 32.66 -4.53 -15.59
CA MET A 497 32.14 -5.54 -16.48
C MET A 497 33.24 -6.17 -17.32
N THR A 498 33.40 -7.48 -17.21
CA THR A 498 34.30 -8.32 -18.00
C THR A 498 33.50 -9.43 -18.67
N LYS A 499 34.04 -10.13 -19.67
CA LYS A 499 33.36 -11.28 -20.30
C LYS A 499 32.91 -12.35 -19.29
N ALA A 500 33.67 -12.52 -18.21
CA ALA A 500 33.34 -13.48 -17.15
C ALA A 500 32.10 -13.14 -16.33
N VAL A 501 31.62 -11.89 -16.39
CA VAL A 501 30.43 -11.41 -15.64
C VAL A 501 29.44 -10.70 -16.57
N ASP A 502 29.62 -10.79 -17.91
CA ASP A 502 28.69 -10.18 -18.87
C ASP A 502 27.36 -10.95 -18.87
N PRO A 503 26.24 -10.33 -18.49
CA PRO A 503 24.93 -10.99 -18.48
C PRO A 503 24.53 -11.61 -19.82
N LYS A 504 24.99 -11.03 -20.92
CA LYS A 504 24.70 -11.53 -22.28
C LYS A 504 25.36 -12.87 -22.58
N GLU A 505 26.57 -13.05 -22.10
CA GLU A 505 27.29 -14.33 -22.23
C GLU A 505 26.67 -15.42 -21.33
N HIS A 506 26.12 -15.02 -20.18
CA HIS A 506 25.50 -15.90 -19.20
C HIS A 506 23.97 -16.05 -19.35
N ALA A 507 23.39 -15.46 -20.39
CA ALA A 507 21.96 -15.60 -20.65
C ALA A 507 21.64 -17.06 -21.04
N LEU A 508 20.88 -17.76 -20.21
CA LEU A 508 20.48 -19.16 -20.42
C LEU A 508 18.96 -19.33 -20.58
N TRP A 509 18.22 -18.42 -19.97
CA TRP A 509 16.77 -18.52 -19.85
C TRP A 509 16.08 -18.19 -21.16
N THR A 510 15.02 -18.96 -21.47
CA THR A 510 14.02 -18.60 -22.47
C THR A 510 12.85 -17.87 -21.82
N LEU A 511 12.03 -17.17 -22.61
CA LEU A 511 10.88 -16.45 -22.06
C LEU A 511 9.86 -17.40 -21.40
N PRO A 512 9.50 -18.55 -22.00
CA PRO A 512 8.58 -19.52 -21.38
C PRO A 512 9.11 -20.10 -20.07
N ASP A 513 10.40 -20.48 -20.04
CA ASP A 513 10.99 -21.04 -18.82
C ASP A 513 11.02 -19.99 -17.70
N LEU A 514 11.49 -18.78 -18.02
CA LEU A 514 11.49 -17.67 -17.07
C LEU A 514 10.07 -17.38 -16.54
N TYR A 515 9.04 -17.43 -17.42
CA TYR A 515 7.66 -17.24 -17.01
C TYR A 515 7.20 -18.33 -16.04
N THR A 516 7.51 -19.59 -16.33
CA THR A 516 7.13 -20.72 -15.48
C THR A 516 7.69 -20.59 -14.07
N TYR A 517 8.99 -20.34 -13.96
CA TYR A 517 9.64 -20.14 -12.65
C TYR A 517 9.20 -18.86 -11.93
N LEU A 518 8.95 -17.78 -12.68
CA LEU A 518 8.44 -16.53 -12.11
C LEU A 518 7.05 -16.74 -11.49
N VAL A 519 6.14 -17.40 -12.18
CA VAL A 519 4.78 -17.62 -11.63
C VAL A 519 4.79 -18.61 -10.48
N GLU A 520 5.67 -19.61 -10.49
CA GLU A 520 5.90 -20.49 -9.35
C GLU A 520 6.38 -19.71 -8.13
N TYR A 521 7.40 -18.86 -8.32
CA TYR A 521 7.87 -17.98 -7.26
C TYR A 521 6.74 -17.09 -6.72
N LEU A 522 6.00 -16.39 -7.58
CA LEU A 522 4.99 -15.43 -7.18
C LEU A 522 3.75 -16.06 -6.54
N TYR A 523 3.29 -17.20 -7.09
CA TYR A 523 2.02 -17.79 -6.70
C TYR A 523 2.13 -18.88 -5.64
N VAL A 524 3.34 -19.40 -5.41
CA VAL A 524 3.61 -20.42 -4.40
C VAL A 524 4.52 -19.84 -3.32
N VAL A 525 5.76 -19.46 -3.65
CA VAL A 525 6.76 -19.06 -2.66
C VAL A 525 6.39 -17.73 -2.00
N TYR A 526 6.24 -16.68 -2.79
CA TYR A 526 5.90 -15.34 -2.27
C TYR A 526 4.52 -15.34 -1.57
N ASP A 527 3.53 -16.05 -2.14
CA ASP A 527 2.16 -16.09 -1.66
C ASP A 527 2.04 -16.76 -0.27
N GLN A 528 2.96 -17.66 0.08
CA GLN A 528 2.98 -18.39 1.35
C GLN A 528 3.95 -17.82 2.38
N ASN A 529 4.94 -17.02 1.97
CA ASN A 529 5.88 -16.40 2.89
C ASN A 529 5.21 -15.30 3.71
N GLU A 530 5.58 -15.18 4.97
CA GLU A 530 5.09 -14.11 5.84
C GLU A 530 5.52 -12.74 5.30
N HIS A 531 4.55 -11.85 5.16
CA HIS A 531 4.78 -10.47 4.75
C HIS A 531 4.87 -9.56 5.99
N SER A 532 6.02 -8.92 6.20
CA SER A 532 6.33 -8.16 7.41
C SER A 532 5.30 -7.10 7.79
N SER A 533 4.64 -6.46 6.82
CA SER A 533 3.61 -5.45 7.12
C SER A 533 2.22 -6.04 7.38
N LEU A 534 2.00 -7.32 7.13
CA LEU A 534 0.73 -8.00 7.37
C LEU A 534 0.77 -8.89 8.62
N GLY A 535 1.97 -9.34 9.05
CA GLY A 535 2.14 -10.34 10.08
C GLY A 535 1.57 -11.72 9.70
N MET A 536 1.33 -11.94 8.41
CA MET A 536 0.83 -13.20 7.83
C MET A 536 1.19 -13.28 6.35
N SER A 537 1.00 -14.44 5.74
CA SER A 537 1.23 -14.59 4.29
C SER A 537 0.16 -13.88 3.46
N PRO A 538 0.49 -13.45 2.22
CA PRO A 538 -0.48 -12.88 1.30
C PRO A 538 -1.69 -13.77 1.07
N GLN A 539 -1.50 -15.08 0.94
CA GLN A 539 -2.57 -16.07 0.81
C GLN A 539 -3.48 -16.08 2.05
N ALA A 540 -2.91 -16.10 3.26
CA ALA A 540 -3.68 -16.10 4.50
C ALA A 540 -4.50 -14.81 4.65
N ALA A 541 -3.88 -13.65 4.37
CA ALA A 541 -4.56 -12.36 4.37
C ALA A 541 -5.72 -12.31 3.36
N TYR A 542 -5.49 -12.84 2.15
CA TYR A 542 -6.52 -12.93 1.12
C TYR A 542 -7.71 -13.80 1.57
N LEU A 543 -7.45 -15.02 2.04
CA LEU A 543 -8.50 -15.93 2.50
C LEU A 543 -9.29 -15.36 3.68
N TRP A 544 -8.59 -14.77 4.63
CA TRP A 544 -9.21 -14.10 5.77
C TRP A 544 -10.09 -12.93 5.32
N GLY A 545 -9.56 -12.07 4.44
CA GLY A 545 -10.29 -10.91 3.92
C GLY A 545 -11.50 -11.29 3.07
N MET A 546 -11.43 -12.39 2.28
CA MET A 546 -12.57 -12.91 1.54
C MET A 546 -13.65 -13.44 2.47
N ARG A 547 -13.28 -14.15 3.53
CA ARG A 547 -14.20 -14.66 4.54
C ARG A 547 -14.93 -13.53 5.28
N GLN A 548 -14.19 -12.49 5.71
CA GLN A 548 -14.77 -11.34 6.44
C GLN A 548 -15.53 -10.40 5.51
N GLY A 549 -14.97 -10.10 4.33
CA GLY A 549 -15.55 -9.18 3.35
C GLY A 549 -16.73 -9.73 2.56
N GLY A 550 -17.02 -11.02 2.71
CA GLY A 550 -18.00 -11.76 1.92
C GLY A 550 -17.45 -12.22 0.55
N GLU A 551 -17.85 -13.41 0.12
CA GLU A 551 -17.36 -14.00 -1.14
C GLU A 551 -17.90 -13.31 -2.40
N ARG A 552 -19.00 -12.56 -2.31
CA ARG A 552 -19.60 -11.76 -3.41
C ARG A 552 -19.75 -12.55 -4.72
N GLU A 553 -20.38 -13.70 -4.64
CA GLU A 553 -20.56 -14.62 -5.79
C GLU A 553 -21.34 -13.97 -6.93
N HIS A 554 -22.23 -13.02 -6.62
CA HIS A 554 -23.07 -12.30 -7.57
C HIS A 554 -22.31 -11.36 -8.52
N VAL A 555 -21.03 -11.07 -8.25
CA VAL A 555 -20.17 -10.24 -9.12
C VAL A 555 -19.04 -11.06 -9.75
N ARG A 556 -19.15 -12.38 -9.78
CA ARG A 556 -18.19 -13.22 -10.51
C ARG A 556 -18.23 -12.98 -12.01
N VAL A 557 -17.07 -13.03 -12.63
CA VAL A 557 -16.86 -12.88 -14.07
C VAL A 557 -16.40 -14.21 -14.63
N ALA A 558 -17.30 -14.91 -15.33
CA ALA A 558 -16.97 -16.21 -15.91
C ALA A 558 -15.90 -16.06 -17.01
N TYR A 559 -14.83 -16.85 -16.93
CA TYR A 559 -13.78 -16.92 -17.95
C TYR A 559 -14.24 -17.81 -19.11
N THR A 560 -14.95 -17.20 -20.06
CA THR A 560 -15.56 -17.88 -21.21
C THR A 560 -14.96 -17.39 -22.52
N ASP A 561 -15.21 -18.13 -23.62
CA ASP A 561 -14.85 -17.69 -24.97
C ASP A 561 -15.48 -16.33 -25.34
N ARG A 562 -16.68 -16.06 -24.85
CA ARG A 562 -17.32 -14.74 -24.97
C ARG A 562 -16.51 -13.65 -24.26
N PHE A 563 -16.08 -13.89 -23.03
CA PHE A 563 -15.25 -12.97 -22.26
C PHE A 563 -13.91 -12.69 -22.98
N LEU A 564 -13.26 -13.71 -23.54
CA LEU A 564 -12.03 -13.54 -24.32
C LEU A 564 -12.23 -12.64 -25.53
N LYS A 565 -13.34 -12.80 -26.26
CA LYS A 565 -13.71 -11.96 -27.42
C LYS A 565 -14.04 -10.53 -27.00
N GLU A 566 -14.84 -10.34 -25.95
CA GLU A 566 -15.24 -9.04 -25.44
C GLU A 566 -14.06 -8.24 -24.87
N THR A 567 -13.03 -8.89 -24.34
CA THR A 567 -11.79 -8.27 -23.86
C THR A 567 -10.77 -8.01 -24.97
N CYS A 568 -11.00 -8.40 -26.20
CA CYS A 568 -10.17 -8.01 -27.34
C CYS A 568 -10.32 -6.51 -27.65
N PRO A 569 -9.28 -5.85 -28.18
CA PRO A 569 -9.34 -4.47 -28.62
C PRO A 569 -10.27 -4.27 -29.81
N THR A 570 -10.64 -3.03 -30.04
CA THR A 570 -11.42 -2.61 -31.21
C THR A 570 -10.75 -1.46 -31.93
N THR A 571 -11.21 -1.12 -33.12
CA THR A 571 -10.77 0.07 -33.86
C THR A 571 -11.37 1.36 -33.23
N ALA A 572 -10.85 2.53 -33.62
CA ALA A 572 -11.35 3.81 -33.13
C ALA A 572 -12.87 4.01 -33.35
N LYS A 573 -13.43 3.40 -34.41
CA LYS A 573 -14.88 3.46 -34.68
C LYS A 573 -15.68 2.41 -33.92
N GLY A 574 -15.03 1.37 -33.37
CA GLY A 574 -15.68 0.25 -32.69
C GLY A 574 -16.51 -0.66 -33.60
N THR A 575 -16.77 -0.26 -34.84
CA THR A 575 -17.62 -0.97 -35.81
C THR A 575 -16.98 -1.03 -37.18
N ALA A 576 -17.42 -1.99 -37.99
CA ALA A 576 -17.09 -2.07 -39.41
C ALA A 576 -18.35 -2.37 -40.23
N VAL A 577 -18.44 -1.79 -41.45
CA VAL A 577 -19.56 -2.04 -42.36
C VAL A 577 -19.29 -3.35 -43.13
N VAL A 578 -20.26 -4.22 -43.13
CA VAL A 578 -20.22 -5.48 -43.92
C VAL A 578 -20.41 -5.19 -45.41
N GLN A 579 -19.35 -5.37 -46.18
CA GLN A 579 -19.32 -5.15 -47.61
C GLN A 579 -19.78 -6.44 -48.37
N LYS A 580 -20.59 -6.24 -49.40
CA LYS A 580 -21.08 -7.35 -50.19
C LYS A 580 -19.92 -8.11 -50.85
N GLY A 581 -19.81 -9.39 -50.59
CA GLY A 581 -18.77 -10.24 -51.18
C GLY A 581 -17.35 -10.09 -50.61
N SER A 582 -17.08 -9.06 -49.81
CA SER A 582 -15.75 -8.78 -49.25
C SER A 582 -15.69 -8.91 -47.73
N GLY A 583 -16.85 -8.91 -47.04
CA GLY A 583 -16.91 -8.97 -45.59
C GLY A 583 -16.60 -7.61 -44.92
N ILE A 584 -15.88 -7.62 -43.81
CA ILE A 584 -15.52 -6.41 -43.03
C ILE A 584 -14.06 -6.03 -43.27
N LYS A 585 -13.77 -4.73 -43.30
CA LYS A 585 -12.39 -4.21 -43.42
C LYS A 585 -11.88 -3.71 -42.08
N VAL A 586 -10.79 -4.28 -41.59
CA VAL A 586 -10.14 -3.93 -40.31
C VAL A 586 -8.62 -3.80 -40.57
N ASN A 587 -7.97 -2.75 -40.12
CA ASN A 587 -6.52 -2.53 -40.19
C ASN A 587 -5.93 -2.86 -41.59
N HIS A 588 -6.52 -2.34 -42.67
CA HIS A 588 -6.17 -2.53 -44.08
C HIS A 588 -6.61 -3.86 -44.72
N PHE A 589 -6.98 -4.91 -43.97
CA PHE A 589 -7.31 -6.24 -44.47
C PHE A 589 -8.82 -6.51 -44.46
N TYR A 590 -9.26 -7.42 -45.32
CA TYR A 590 -10.64 -7.91 -45.39
C TYR A 590 -10.76 -9.23 -44.65
N TYR A 591 -11.85 -9.38 -43.91
CA TYR A 591 -12.14 -10.56 -43.11
C TYR A 591 -13.54 -11.06 -43.44
N TRP A 592 -13.67 -12.36 -43.51
CA TRP A 592 -14.91 -13.04 -43.95
C TRP A 592 -15.41 -14.02 -42.90
N ASN A 593 -16.73 -14.09 -42.79
CA ASN A 593 -17.48 -15.17 -42.15
C ASN A 593 -18.77 -15.42 -42.91
N ASN A 594 -19.26 -16.70 -42.90
CA ASN A 594 -20.48 -17.09 -43.62
C ASN A 594 -21.74 -16.32 -43.13
N ALA A 595 -21.79 -15.87 -41.89
CA ALA A 595 -22.88 -15.05 -41.36
C ALA A 595 -23.10 -13.73 -42.15
N PHE A 596 -22.06 -13.26 -42.87
CA PHE A 596 -22.17 -12.07 -43.72
C PHE A 596 -22.95 -12.26 -45.04
N ARG A 597 -23.37 -13.50 -45.36
CA ARG A 597 -24.19 -13.78 -46.51
C ARG A 597 -25.65 -13.33 -46.33
N SER A 598 -26.12 -13.16 -45.11
CA SER A 598 -27.49 -12.73 -44.83
C SER A 598 -27.74 -11.31 -45.39
N ARG A 599 -28.87 -11.15 -46.08
CA ARG A 599 -29.31 -9.85 -46.64
C ARG A 599 -29.49 -8.80 -45.53
N GLU A 600 -29.86 -9.20 -44.34
CA GLU A 600 -30.08 -8.32 -43.18
C GLU A 600 -28.75 -7.79 -42.62
N VAL A 601 -27.65 -8.47 -42.85
CA VAL A 601 -26.33 -8.11 -42.31
C VAL A 601 -25.47 -7.33 -43.32
N VAL A 602 -25.69 -7.55 -44.60
CA VAL A 602 -24.98 -6.83 -45.69
C VAL A 602 -25.29 -5.35 -45.61
N LYS A 603 -24.26 -4.50 -45.73
CA LYS A 603 -24.31 -3.02 -45.62
C LYS A 603 -24.66 -2.49 -44.21
N THR A 604 -24.75 -3.34 -43.18
CA THR A 604 -24.89 -2.90 -41.79
C THR A 604 -23.55 -2.69 -41.13
N ALA A 605 -23.51 -1.80 -40.14
CA ALA A 605 -22.34 -1.62 -39.28
C ALA A 605 -22.43 -2.61 -38.11
N VAL A 606 -21.46 -3.48 -37.98
CA VAL A 606 -21.37 -4.47 -36.89
C VAL A 606 -20.25 -4.11 -35.93
N PRO A 607 -20.44 -4.30 -34.60
CA PRO A 607 -19.34 -4.19 -33.64
C PRO A 607 -18.23 -5.18 -33.96
N ILE A 608 -16.98 -4.74 -33.80
CA ILE A 608 -15.81 -5.57 -34.10
C ILE A 608 -14.82 -5.59 -32.95
N ARG A 609 -14.12 -6.71 -32.84
CA ARG A 609 -12.95 -6.90 -32.00
C ARG A 609 -11.88 -7.63 -32.81
N PHE A 610 -10.60 -7.36 -32.55
CA PHE A 610 -9.51 -8.07 -33.23
C PHE A 610 -8.54 -8.69 -32.23
N ASP A 611 -7.93 -9.82 -32.61
CA ASP A 611 -6.91 -10.44 -31.79
C ASP A 611 -5.55 -9.79 -32.04
N PRO A 612 -4.92 -9.13 -31.03
CA PRO A 612 -3.64 -8.50 -31.22
C PRO A 612 -2.48 -9.50 -31.36
N PHE A 613 -2.68 -10.76 -30.98
CA PHE A 613 -1.69 -11.84 -31.05
C PHE A 613 -1.83 -12.71 -32.33
N ASP A 614 -2.94 -12.58 -33.03
CA ASP A 614 -3.16 -13.20 -34.34
C ASP A 614 -4.00 -12.30 -35.24
N ILE A 615 -3.33 -11.46 -36.03
CA ILE A 615 -3.99 -10.51 -36.92
C ILE A 615 -4.83 -11.17 -38.03
N ASN A 616 -4.73 -12.50 -38.20
CA ASN A 616 -5.58 -13.23 -39.12
C ASN A 616 -7.04 -13.36 -38.57
N THR A 617 -7.24 -13.12 -37.29
CA THR A 617 -8.49 -13.34 -36.58
C THR A 617 -9.15 -12.03 -36.14
N VAL A 618 -10.40 -11.82 -36.54
CA VAL A 618 -11.26 -10.70 -36.10
C VAL A 618 -12.61 -11.28 -35.67
N TYR A 619 -13.18 -10.70 -34.64
CA TYR A 619 -14.51 -11.05 -34.16
C TYR A 619 -15.49 -9.96 -34.56
N ALA A 620 -16.65 -10.35 -35.13
CA ALA A 620 -17.75 -9.44 -35.44
C ALA A 620 -19.01 -9.87 -34.70
N GLN A 621 -19.78 -8.91 -34.16
CA GLN A 621 -21.02 -9.23 -33.50
C GLN A 621 -22.16 -9.16 -34.51
N VAL A 622 -22.72 -10.31 -34.88
CA VAL A 622 -23.82 -10.45 -35.82
C VAL A 622 -25.02 -10.99 -35.07
N GLN A 623 -26.16 -10.30 -35.13
CA GLN A 623 -27.39 -10.70 -34.43
C GLN A 623 -27.19 -11.05 -32.95
N GLY A 624 -26.33 -10.26 -32.25
CA GLY A 624 -26.02 -10.47 -30.83
C GLY A 624 -24.98 -11.57 -30.52
N GLN A 625 -24.52 -12.31 -31.52
CA GLN A 625 -23.53 -13.38 -31.37
C GLN A 625 -22.15 -12.96 -31.92
N TRP A 626 -21.07 -13.26 -31.19
CA TRP A 626 -19.71 -13.07 -31.68
C TRP A 626 -19.32 -14.17 -32.66
N VAL A 627 -19.11 -13.82 -33.94
CA VAL A 627 -18.61 -14.74 -34.98
C VAL A 627 -17.14 -14.46 -35.26
N THR A 628 -16.36 -15.53 -35.44
CA THR A 628 -14.94 -15.46 -35.79
C THR A 628 -14.79 -15.28 -37.31
N CYS A 629 -14.10 -14.23 -37.73
CA CYS A 629 -13.81 -13.89 -39.10
C CYS A 629 -12.33 -14.05 -39.38
N HIS A 630 -11.99 -14.64 -40.51
CA HIS A 630 -10.61 -14.85 -40.95
C HIS A 630 -10.29 -14.02 -42.17
N SER A 631 -9.03 -13.60 -42.27
CA SER A 631 -8.55 -12.87 -43.44
C SER A 631 -8.46 -13.77 -44.65
N SER A 632 -8.72 -13.23 -45.83
CA SER A 632 -8.46 -13.89 -47.09
C SER A 632 -6.95 -13.97 -47.44
N TYR A 633 -6.10 -13.29 -46.72
CA TYR A 633 -4.66 -13.28 -46.94
C TYR A 633 -3.98 -14.36 -46.09
N VAL A 634 -3.62 -15.48 -46.71
CA VAL A 634 -2.98 -16.64 -46.06
C VAL A 634 -1.68 -16.28 -45.33
N GLY A 635 -0.92 -15.30 -45.85
CA GLY A 635 0.31 -14.81 -45.27
C GLY A 635 0.18 -14.03 -43.95
N LEU A 636 -1.04 -13.83 -43.43
CA LEU A 636 -1.25 -13.15 -42.15
C LEU A 636 -1.36 -14.10 -40.95
N SER A 637 -1.56 -15.37 -41.20
CA SER A 637 -1.65 -16.37 -40.14
C SER A 637 -0.36 -16.41 -39.32
N GLY A 638 -0.51 -16.30 -38.01
CA GLY A 638 0.58 -16.37 -37.08
C GLY A 638 1.39 -15.08 -36.89
N HIS A 639 0.96 -13.97 -37.50
CA HIS A 639 1.57 -12.67 -37.26
C HIS A 639 0.81 -11.85 -36.21
N THR A 640 1.52 -10.98 -35.49
CA THR A 640 0.96 -10.15 -34.43
C THR A 640 0.67 -8.72 -34.92
N GLU A 641 -0.13 -7.98 -34.16
CA GLU A 641 -0.33 -6.55 -34.39
C GLU A 641 0.99 -5.77 -34.34
N ARG A 642 1.94 -6.21 -33.51
CA ARG A 642 3.25 -5.54 -33.39
C ARG A 642 4.08 -5.71 -34.66
N GLU A 643 4.10 -6.89 -35.26
CA GLU A 643 4.74 -7.11 -36.56
C GLU A 643 4.07 -6.24 -37.66
N LEU A 644 2.75 -6.19 -37.69
CA LEU A 644 2.01 -5.34 -38.64
C LEU A 644 2.37 -3.85 -38.48
N PHE A 645 2.49 -3.39 -37.25
CA PHE A 645 2.91 -2.02 -36.95
C PHE A 645 4.32 -1.73 -37.50
N LEU A 646 5.29 -2.60 -37.21
CA LEU A 646 6.67 -2.46 -37.70
C LEU A 646 6.74 -2.53 -39.24
N ALA A 647 6.03 -3.47 -39.87
CA ALA A 647 5.95 -3.55 -41.32
C ALA A 647 5.36 -2.26 -41.94
N SER A 648 4.32 -1.72 -41.31
CA SER A 648 3.71 -0.46 -41.75
C SER A 648 4.68 0.73 -41.61
N GLN A 649 5.46 0.74 -40.54
CA GLN A 649 6.47 1.78 -40.28
C GLN A 649 7.61 1.69 -41.30
N GLU A 650 8.12 0.50 -41.61
CA GLU A 650 9.16 0.30 -42.60
C GLU A 650 8.71 0.73 -44.02
N LEU A 651 7.48 0.37 -44.42
CA LEU A 651 6.93 0.82 -45.70
C LEU A 651 6.85 2.36 -45.80
N ARG A 652 6.47 3.02 -44.70
CA ARG A 652 6.43 4.51 -44.64
C ARG A 652 7.82 5.11 -44.73
N GLN A 653 8.80 4.54 -44.03
CA GLN A 653 10.18 5.02 -44.04
C GLN A 653 10.83 4.81 -45.42
N SER A 654 10.65 3.65 -46.04
CA SER A 654 11.11 3.34 -47.35
C SER A 654 10.53 4.29 -48.41
N ALA A 655 9.22 4.54 -48.36
CA ALA A 655 8.55 5.48 -49.24
C ALA A 655 9.06 6.93 -49.02
N LYS A 656 9.33 7.36 -47.81
CA LYS A 656 9.91 8.66 -47.48
C LYS A 656 11.32 8.80 -48.03
N ARG A 657 12.15 7.75 -47.92
CA ARG A 657 13.53 7.75 -48.51
C ARG A 657 13.49 7.85 -50.03
N SER A 658 12.48 7.25 -50.67
CA SER A 658 12.31 7.29 -52.13
C SER A 658 11.54 8.50 -52.64
N GLY A 659 11.13 9.44 -51.80
CA GLY A 659 10.36 10.61 -52.19
C GLY A 659 8.96 10.33 -52.69
N ILE A 660 8.42 9.10 -52.43
CA ILE A 660 7.14 8.65 -52.93
C ILE A 660 6.12 8.60 -51.76
N ARG A 661 4.85 8.89 -52.04
CA ARG A 661 3.79 8.73 -51.02
C ARG A 661 3.63 7.26 -50.64
N ALA A 662 3.70 6.94 -49.38
CA ALA A 662 3.52 5.59 -48.88
C ALA A 662 2.10 5.08 -49.12
N GLU A 663 1.97 4.05 -49.95
CA GLU A 663 0.72 3.36 -50.18
C GLU A 663 0.69 2.06 -49.36
N LEU A 664 -0.09 2.07 -48.26
CA LEU A 664 -0.23 0.92 -47.38
C LEU A 664 -1.35 0.00 -47.93
N SER A 665 -1.00 -0.82 -48.94
CA SER A 665 -1.95 -1.83 -49.41
C SER A 665 -1.81 -3.15 -48.65
N ALA A 666 -2.90 -3.89 -48.50
CA ALA A 666 -2.92 -5.20 -47.84
C ALA A 666 -1.91 -6.18 -48.45
N ALA A 667 -1.79 -6.17 -49.79
CA ALA A 667 -0.86 -7.04 -50.52
C ALA A 667 0.61 -6.72 -50.19
N ARG A 668 0.99 -5.44 -50.15
CA ARG A 668 2.37 -5.02 -49.79
C ARG A 668 2.71 -5.35 -48.35
N LEU A 669 1.80 -5.13 -47.43
CA LEU A 669 1.98 -5.50 -46.02
C LEU A 669 2.13 -7.01 -45.86
N ALA A 670 1.25 -7.79 -46.45
CA ALA A 670 1.32 -9.27 -46.40
C ALA A 670 2.63 -9.79 -47.02
N HIS A 671 3.06 -9.22 -48.18
CA HIS A 671 4.31 -9.59 -48.82
C HIS A 671 5.53 -9.27 -47.95
N LEU A 672 5.59 -8.08 -47.33
CA LEU A 672 6.70 -7.68 -46.45
C LEU A 672 6.75 -8.59 -45.22
N MET A 673 5.61 -8.90 -44.63
CA MET A 673 5.53 -9.78 -43.46
C MET A 673 5.92 -11.22 -43.80
N SER A 674 5.53 -11.72 -44.95
CA SER A 674 5.94 -13.09 -45.42
C SER A 674 7.45 -13.17 -45.66
N ASN A 675 8.07 -12.08 -46.11
CA ASN A 675 9.50 -11.99 -46.45
C ASN A 675 10.31 -11.32 -45.31
N ALA A 676 9.91 -11.44 -44.05
CA ALA A 676 10.55 -10.82 -42.91
C ALA A 676 12.05 -11.14 -42.77
N GLY A 677 12.54 -12.24 -43.36
CA GLY A 677 13.97 -12.60 -43.36
C GLY A 677 14.92 -11.60 -44.04
N ALA A 678 14.38 -10.70 -44.87
CA ALA A 678 15.16 -9.62 -45.48
C ALA A 678 15.31 -8.37 -44.59
N HIS A 679 14.56 -8.30 -43.45
CA HIS A 679 14.53 -7.18 -42.55
C HIS A 679 14.83 -7.63 -41.11
N GLU A 680 16.02 -7.33 -40.61
CA GLU A 680 16.51 -7.77 -39.30
C GLU A 680 15.55 -7.47 -38.15
N GLU A 681 14.97 -6.27 -38.12
CA GLU A 681 14.07 -5.83 -37.07
C GLU A 681 12.76 -6.62 -37.05
N LEU A 682 12.17 -6.91 -38.22
CA LEU A 682 10.98 -7.76 -38.35
C LEU A 682 11.30 -9.21 -37.97
N LEU A 683 12.47 -9.73 -38.36
CA LEU A 683 12.88 -11.08 -38.01
C LEU A 683 13.08 -11.21 -36.49
N ARG A 684 13.74 -10.24 -35.87
CA ARG A 684 13.93 -10.21 -34.41
C ARG A 684 12.59 -10.13 -33.67
N GLN A 685 11.64 -9.29 -34.13
CA GLN A 685 10.29 -9.24 -33.57
C GLN A 685 9.58 -10.57 -33.69
N ARG A 686 9.68 -11.24 -34.83
CA ARG A 686 9.07 -12.55 -35.04
C ARG A 686 9.57 -13.60 -34.04
N TRP A 687 10.87 -13.63 -33.75
CA TRP A 687 11.40 -14.51 -32.70
C TRP A 687 10.83 -14.18 -31.32
N LYS A 688 10.73 -12.89 -31.01
CA LYS A 688 10.10 -12.43 -29.76
C LYS A 688 8.63 -12.85 -29.66
N ASP A 689 7.90 -12.74 -30.76
CA ASP A 689 6.49 -13.12 -30.82
C ASP A 689 6.30 -14.64 -30.71
N LEU A 690 7.20 -15.44 -31.27
CA LEU A 690 7.18 -16.90 -31.10
C LEU A 690 7.37 -17.31 -29.63
N GLU A 691 8.29 -16.66 -28.92
CA GLU A 691 8.46 -16.88 -27.49
C GLU A 691 7.21 -16.41 -26.69
N GLY A 692 6.66 -15.24 -27.04
CA GLY A 692 5.43 -14.73 -26.45
C GLY A 692 4.23 -15.68 -26.63
N LYS A 693 4.09 -16.32 -27.80
CA LYS A 693 3.03 -17.32 -28.06
C LYS A 693 3.16 -18.55 -27.17
N LYS A 694 4.39 -18.98 -26.88
CA LYS A 694 4.60 -20.08 -25.93
C LYS A 694 4.15 -19.68 -24.51
N VAL A 695 4.41 -18.44 -24.10
CA VAL A 695 3.88 -17.93 -22.83
C VAL A 695 2.35 -17.89 -22.84
N LEU A 696 1.74 -17.43 -23.95
CA LEU A 696 0.27 -17.44 -24.07
C LEU A 696 -0.32 -18.86 -23.98
N SER A 697 0.35 -19.86 -24.57
CA SER A 697 -0.08 -21.26 -24.45
C SER A 697 0.06 -21.82 -23.03
N LEU A 698 1.11 -21.41 -22.29
CA LEU A 698 1.24 -21.75 -20.87
C LEU A 698 0.10 -21.12 -20.04
N ILE A 699 -0.21 -19.85 -20.29
CA ILE A 699 -1.34 -19.17 -19.63
C ILE A 699 -2.66 -19.88 -19.94
N ALA A 700 -2.91 -20.24 -21.19
CA ALA A 700 -4.12 -20.98 -21.59
C ALA A 700 -4.18 -22.38 -20.98
N GLY A 701 -3.06 -23.09 -20.86
CA GLY A 701 -2.97 -24.41 -20.24
C GLY A 701 -3.21 -24.43 -18.73
N GLN A 702 -3.06 -23.28 -18.05
CA GLN A 702 -3.40 -23.11 -16.62
C GLN A 702 -4.91 -23.04 -16.35
N SER A 703 -5.77 -23.24 -17.36
CA SER A 703 -7.24 -23.18 -17.27
C SER A 703 -7.89 -24.36 -16.51
N GLY A 704 -7.13 -25.27 -15.94
CA GLY A 704 -7.62 -26.21 -14.94
C GLY A 704 -7.66 -25.53 -13.56
N HIS A 705 -8.83 -25.43 -12.98
CA HIS A 705 -9.17 -24.76 -11.71
C HIS A 705 -7.98 -24.42 -10.79
N PRO A 706 -7.91 -23.20 -10.24
CA PRO A 706 -6.84 -22.78 -9.30
C PRO A 706 -6.80 -23.61 -8.00
N GLN A 707 -7.62 -24.65 -7.90
CA GLN A 707 -7.68 -25.57 -6.77
C GLN A 707 -6.60 -26.67 -6.80
N THR A 708 -5.79 -26.80 -7.87
CA THR A 708 -4.84 -27.92 -7.98
C THR A 708 -3.36 -27.57 -7.95
N LEU A 709 -3.00 -26.28 -7.92
CA LEU A 709 -1.60 -25.84 -7.63
C LEU A 709 -1.38 -25.37 -6.17
N GLY A 710 -2.36 -25.46 -5.37
CA GLY A 710 -2.33 -25.50 -3.92
C GLY A 710 -3.46 -26.41 -3.54
N GLY A 711 -3.14 -27.62 -3.09
CA GLY A 711 -4.14 -28.51 -2.54
C GLY A 711 -5.08 -27.71 -1.66
N VAL A 712 -6.37 -27.99 -1.75
CA VAL A 712 -7.33 -27.51 -0.77
C VAL A 712 -6.80 -27.97 0.58
N VAL A 713 -6.03 -27.10 1.23
CA VAL A 713 -5.86 -27.21 2.66
C VAL A 713 -7.27 -26.96 3.16
N PRO A 714 -7.92 -27.92 3.82
CA PRO A 714 -9.22 -27.68 4.42
C PRO A 714 -9.08 -26.41 5.21
N LEU A 715 -9.98 -25.45 4.99
CA LEU A 715 -10.03 -24.20 5.71
C LEU A 715 -9.86 -24.54 7.19
N PRO A 716 -8.84 -24.04 7.89
CA PRO A 716 -8.73 -24.27 9.30
C PRO A 716 -10.01 -23.73 9.92
N SER A 717 -10.76 -24.60 10.57
CA SER A 717 -11.95 -24.28 11.33
C SER A 717 -11.54 -23.53 12.59
N GLY A 718 -11.08 -22.28 12.45
CA GLY A 718 -10.64 -21.40 13.52
C GLY A 718 -9.80 -20.23 13.01
N PRO A 719 -9.66 -19.17 13.81
CA PRO A 719 -8.76 -18.07 13.46
C PRO A 719 -7.34 -18.58 13.24
N PRO A 720 -6.55 -17.96 12.32
CA PRO A 720 -5.15 -18.32 12.08
C PRO A 720 -4.37 -18.50 13.38
N GLU A 721 -3.43 -19.43 13.41
CA GLU A 721 -2.65 -19.72 14.63
C GLU A 721 -1.98 -18.47 15.22
N ALA A 722 -1.60 -17.50 14.40
CA ALA A 722 -1.11 -16.20 14.87
C ALA A 722 -2.13 -15.42 15.70
N VAL A 723 -3.45 -15.56 15.40
CA VAL A 723 -4.51 -14.98 16.22
C VAL A 723 -4.77 -15.83 17.48
N LYS A 724 -4.55 -17.14 17.40
CA LYS A 724 -4.56 -18.03 18.57
C LYS A 724 -3.33 -17.83 19.44
N GLU A 725 -2.15 -17.56 18.87
CA GLU A 725 -0.95 -17.21 19.64
C GLU A 725 -1.06 -15.81 20.26
N ALA A 726 -1.58 -14.82 19.55
CA ALA A 726 -1.87 -13.51 20.15
C ALA A 726 -2.94 -13.61 21.26
N ALA A 727 -3.95 -14.45 21.09
CA ALA A 727 -4.94 -14.75 22.15
C ALA A 727 -4.32 -15.62 23.26
N LYS A 728 -3.37 -16.52 22.98
CA LYS A 728 -2.60 -17.26 23.98
C LYS A 728 -1.61 -16.38 24.72
N LEU A 729 -0.94 -15.46 24.06
CA LEU A 729 -0.09 -14.45 24.68
C LEU A 729 -0.89 -13.47 25.54
N ALA A 730 -2.11 -13.13 25.14
CA ALA A 730 -3.04 -12.36 25.96
C ALA A 730 -3.63 -13.15 27.15
N ALA A 731 -3.71 -14.49 27.05
CA ALA A 731 -4.13 -15.38 28.13
C ALA A 731 -2.97 -15.81 29.08
N LEU A 732 -1.73 -15.61 28.67
CA LEU A 732 -0.53 -15.88 29.46
C LEU A 732 -0.05 -14.69 30.30
N SER A 733 -0.92 -13.73 30.61
CA SER A 733 -0.65 -12.73 31.65
C SER A 733 -0.80 -13.32 33.06
N GLN A 734 -0.12 -14.43 33.33
CA GLN A 734 0.29 -14.77 34.68
C GLN A 734 1.62 -14.03 34.97
N PRO A 735 1.80 -13.49 36.18
CA PRO A 735 3.01 -12.75 36.51
C PRO A 735 4.22 -13.65 36.32
N VAL A 736 5.10 -13.28 35.41
CA VAL A 736 6.37 -13.97 35.19
C VAL A 736 7.22 -13.78 36.45
N ASP A 737 7.57 -14.90 37.10
CA ASP A 737 8.48 -14.90 38.21
C ASP A 737 9.88 -14.46 37.71
N VAL A 738 10.20 -13.21 37.94
CA VAL A 738 11.45 -12.53 37.49
C VAL A 738 12.70 -13.15 38.07
N SER A 739 12.58 -14.00 39.09
CA SER A 739 13.71 -14.66 39.77
C SER A 739 14.38 -15.75 38.93
N ARG A 740 13.75 -16.19 37.81
CA ARG A 740 14.26 -17.26 36.92
C ARG A 740 14.92 -16.80 35.64
N LEU A 741 15.03 -15.50 35.37
CA LEU A 741 15.73 -14.99 34.20
C LEU A 741 17.24 -14.96 34.45
N LYS A 742 17.99 -15.93 33.90
CA LYS A 742 19.45 -15.88 33.80
C LYS A 742 19.84 -14.66 32.96
N ARG A 743 20.75 -13.82 33.47
CA ARG A 743 21.40 -12.74 32.75
C ARG A 743 22.08 -13.31 31.50
N LEU A 744 21.65 -12.87 30.32
CA LEU A 744 22.36 -13.08 29.06
C LEU A 744 23.60 -12.17 29.10
N GLY A 745 24.80 -12.79 28.95
CA GLY A 745 26.06 -12.11 28.93
C GLY A 745 26.21 -11.21 27.70
N GLU A 746 26.85 -10.09 27.91
CA GLU A 746 27.30 -9.16 26.88
C GLU A 746 28.21 -9.90 25.89
N TYR A 747 27.88 -9.85 24.62
CA TYR A 747 28.81 -10.11 23.53
C TYR A 747 29.29 -8.79 22.95
N HIS A 748 30.62 -8.63 22.96
CA HIS A 748 31.37 -7.53 22.36
C HIS A 748 31.16 -7.40 20.85
#